data_547010100987850e7cc914c6e97d1bba
#
_entry.id   547010100987850e7cc914c6e97d1bba
#
_cell.length_a   1.000
_cell.length_b   1.000
_cell.length_c   1.000
_cell.angle_alpha   90.00
_cell.angle_beta   90.00
_cell.angle_gamma   90.00
#
_symmetry.space_group_name_H-M   'P 1'
#
loop_
_entity.id
_entity.type
_entity.pdbx_description
1 polymer ?
#
loop_
_entity_poly.entity_id
_entity_poly.type
_entity_poly.pdbx_seq_one_letter_code
_entity_poly.pdbx_strand_id
1 'polypeptide(L)'
;MARPIKNNAWNEVFALVLLGAGTLLFLALISYAPKDLPSWVPFSHVSPPNRPAQNFIGPFGAIIAGFSYLMIGAASYLLAVVLLGFGGAKLFHSRLRVTPRLGWILLFIVSGACLLQLQTQHLQGWRAAFYIQGPGGLAGYFIGKKMLLTWMGSVGSIILLTGIYVSSLILMTGLRPIHLVRQTVAGVRCGMIALREWELKRRLRKSDLKGRLEISQQELAKQQRVIEKQLKKKGAPVPEPAGVFVSPEELVNRPKPKVVDTTALPNEPARKKPSLAELRGAEKKGKALTGLTSQTWDAENYTLPGFDLLDAHDTEGRTAADPAELEQIQQILIETLAQFGIAVAAGDITKGPTITRYEVYPAKGVRVDKIVALERDLARATSAERINILAPIPGKDTVGIELANTRKVKVTLRELLQSQDWEEAKTKSKLPLALGKDVYGKTIIADLAQMPHLLVAGTTGSGKSVCINALVASMIFRFTPEELRFIMIDPKVVEMQVYNSLPHLVIPVVTDPKKVLLALRWVIDEMEKRYKIFAQAGVRNITSFNGRPPKKTQKELDEAALEAGVSPARRRAAETAAATEAEIKVPREDELIIPDRMPYIVIIIDELADLMQTAPADVESAIARITQMARAAGIHLIVATQTPRADVITGVIKANIPSRIAFQVASKIDSRVILDENGADRLLGQGDMLYLPPSTSRLIRAQGVLVTDEEIHRLVE
;
A
#
# COMPACT_ATOMS: atom_id res chain seq x y z
N MET A 1 12.46 -23.57 15.61
CA MET A 1 12.90 -24.34 14.42
C MET A 1 11.69 -25.01 13.79
N ALA A 2 11.14 -24.42 12.73
CA ALA A 2 10.08 -25.03 11.94
C ALA A 2 10.73 -26.05 11.00
N ARG A 3 10.29 -27.30 11.09
CA ARG A 3 10.75 -28.37 10.18
C ARG A 3 10.46 -27.96 8.73
N PRO A 4 11.40 -28.13 7.80
CA PRO A 4 11.18 -27.86 6.39
C PRO A 4 10.02 -28.72 5.90
N ILE A 5 9.07 -28.11 5.21
CA ILE A 5 7.94 -28.79 4.56
C ILE A 5 8.56 -29.61 3.42
N LYS A 6 8.73 -30.92 3.65
CA LYS A 6 9.02 -31.87 2.57
C LYS A 6 7.89 -31.74 1.56
N ASN A 7 8.19 -31.23 0.38
CA ASN A 7 7.33 -31.36 -0.81
C ASN A 7 7.16 -32.86 -1.05
N ASN A 8 6.01 -33.38 -0.64
CA ASN A 8 5.75 -34.82 -0.73
C ASN A 8 5.20 -35.07 -2.13
N ALA A 9 6.00 -35.56 -3.05
CA ALA A 9 5.59 -36.02 -4.39
C ALA A 9 4.34 -36.93 -4.33
N TRP A 10 4.14 -37.65 -3.21
CA TRP A 10 2.93 -38.42 -2.94
C TRP A 10 1.65 -37.61 -2.91
N ASN A 11 1.68 -36.33 -2.55
CA ASN A 11 0.49 -35.48 -2.60
C ASN A 11 0.06 -35.16 -4.03
N GLU A 12 1.01 -34.94 -4.91
CA GLU A 12 0.75 -34.68 -6.35
C GLU A 12 0.27 -35.96 -7.05
N VAL A 13 0.92 -37.09 -6.76
CA VAL A 13 0.49 -38.38 -7.27
C VAL A 13 -0.94 -38.69 -6.82
N PHE A 14 -1.25 -38.48 -5.55
CA PHE A 14 -2.60 -38.72 -5.01
C PHE A 14 -3.64 -37.77 -5.64
N ALA A 15 -3.29 -36.51 -5.89
CA ALA A 15 -4.17 -35.57 -6.59
C ALA A 15 -4.45 -36.01 -8.03
N LEU A 16 -3.42 -36.45 -8.77
CA LEU A 16 -3.56 -36.98 -10.12
C LEU A 16 -4.40 -38.27 -10.16
N VAL A 17 -4.23 -39.16 -9.18
CA VAL A 17 -5.05 -40.38 -9.06
C VAL A 17 -6.53 -40.03 -8.83
N LEU A 18 -6.83 -39.05 -7.98
CA LEU A 18 -8.22 -38.59 -7.75
C LEU A 18 -8.82 -37.95 -9.00
N LEU A 19 -8.05 -37.12 -9.72
CA LEU A 19 -8.48 -36.52 -10.98
C LEU A 19 -8.72 -37.58 -12.05
N GLY A 20 -7.80 -38.51 -12.21
CA GLY A 20 -7.94 -39.63 -13.14
C GLY A 20 -9.15 -40.50 -12.84
N ALA A 21 -9.32 -40.89 -11.56
CA ALA A 21 -10.49 -41.69 -11.12
C ALA A 21 -11.81 -40.93 -11.32
N GLY A 22 -11.86 -39.63 -11.01
CA GLY A 22 -13.03 -38.79 -11.20
C GLY A 22 -13.39 -38.64 -12.69
N THR A 23 -12.40 -38.43 -13.56
CA THR A 23 -12.59 -38.32 -15.02
C THR A 23 -13.07 -39.65 -15.61
N LEU A 24 -12.43 -40.75 -15.23
CA LEU A 24 -12.84 -42.09 -15.68
C LEU A 24 -14.28 -42.41 -15.25
N LEU A 25 -14.60 -42.15 -13.98
CA LEU A 25 -15.96 -42.35 -13.47
C LEU A 25 -16.99 -41.50 -14.21
N PHE A 26 -16.68 -40.22 -14.45
CA PHE A 26 -17.56 -39.31 -15.17
C PHE A 26 -17.82 -39.78 -16.61
N LEU A 27 -16.76 -40.17 -17.35
CA LEU A 27 -16.86 -40.69 -18.70
C LEU A 27 -17.62 -42.01 -18.72
N ALA A 28 -17.39 -42.91 -17.76
CA ALA A 28 -18.12 -44.18 -17.63
C ALA A 28 -19.62 -43.95 -17.39
N LEU A 29 -19.99 -42.99 -16.54
CA LEU A 29 -21.40 -42.68 -16.23
C LEU A 29 -22.13 -42.06 -17.43
N ILE A 30 -21.52 -41.11 -18.13
CA ILE A 30 -22.18 -40.40 -19.24
C ILE A 30 -22.44 -41.29 -20.44
N SER A 31 -21.56 -42.29 -20.67
CA SER A 31 -21.63 -43.25 -21.79
C SER A 31 -22.20 -44.62 -21.39
N TYR A 32 -22.86 -44.72 -20.19
CA TYR A 32 -23.37 -45.96 -19.69
C TYR A 32 -24.56 -46.49 -20.53
N ALA A 33 -24.44 -47.71 -21.03
CA ALA A 33 -25.53 -48.47 -21.64
C ALA A 33 -25.67 -49.82 -20.93
N PRO A 34 -26.88 -50.20 -20.41
CA PRO A 34 -27.07 -51.45 -19.69
C PRO A 34 -26.71 -52.70 -20.51
N LYS A 35 -26.77 -52.62 -21.85
CA LYS A 35 -26.38 -53.68 -22.79
C LYS A 35 -24.89 -53.92 -22.85
N ASP A 36 -24.04 -53.05 -22.28
CA ASP A 36 -22.60 -53.23 -22.26
C ASP A 36 -22.11 -54.10 -21.10
N LEU A 37 -23.02 -54.43 -20.16
CA LEU A 37 -22.68 -55.26 -19.02
C LEU A 37 -22.42 -56.71 -19.44
N PRO A 38 -21.27 -57.30 -19.09
CA PRO A 38 -21.03 -58.71 -19.31
C PRO A 38 -22.07 -59.61 -18.56
N SER A 39 -22.46 -60.73 -19.21
CA SER A 39 -23.50 -61.61 -18.70
C SER A 39 -23.17 -62.28 -17.35
N TRP A 40 -21.94 -62.33 -16.94
CA TRP A 40 -21.49 -62.89 -15.65
C TRP A 40 -21.66 -61.88 -14.47
N VAL A 41 -21.98 -60.63 -14.75
CA VAL A 41 -22.21 -59.62 -13.73
C VAL A 41 -23.62 -59.81 -13.11
N PRO A 42 -23.74 -59.93 -11.76
CA PRO A 42 -25.03 -60.27 -11.08
C PRO A 42 -26.16 -59.27 -11.37
N PHE A 43 -25.89 -58.02 -11.77
CA PHE A 43 -26.87 -56.99 -12.07
C PHE A 43 -26.98 -56.70 -13.59
N SER A 44 -26.54 -57.66 -14.43
CA SER A 44 -26.77 -57.64 -15.86
C SER A 44 -28.20 -58.11 -16.17
N HIS A 45 -29.00 -57.30 -16.85
CA HIS A 45 -30.40 -57.61 -17.19
C HIS A 45 -30.60 -57.87 -18.70
N VAL A 46 -29.58 -57.75 -19.50
CA VAL A 46 -29.68 -57.88 -20.96
C VAL A 46 -28.59 -58.83 -21.52
N SER A 47 -29.02 -59.81 -22.30
CA SER A 47 -28.15 -60.78 -22.93
C SER A 47 -28.56 -60.97 -24.40
N PRO A 48 -27.66 -61.04 -25.41
CA PRO A 48 -26.21 -60.92 -25.30
C PRO A 48 -25.71 -59.49 -25.10
N PRO A 49 -24.49 -59.24 -24.51
CA PRO A 49 -23.90 -57.94 -24.35
C PRO A 49 -23.42 -57.33 -25.68
N ASN A 50 -23.38 -56.01 -25.77
CA ASN A 50 -22.86 -55.30 -26.93
C ASN A 50 -21.37 -55.66 -27.20
N ARG A 51 -21.03 -55.94 -28.47
CA ARG A 51 -19.65 -56.14 -28.93
C ARG A 51 -19.44 -55.36 -30.20
N PRO A 52 -18.59 -54.28 -30.19
CA PRO A 52 -17.89 -53.69 -29.05
C PRO A 52 -18.81 -52.96 -28.07
N ALA A 53 -18.37 -52.78 -26.81
CA ALA A 53 -19.08 -52.00 -25.81
C ALA A 53 -19.16 -50.52 -26.23
N GLN A 54 -20.31 -49.89 -26.03
CA GLN A 54 -20.56 -48.48 -26.37
C GLN A 54 -19.99 -47.51 -25.30
N ASN A 55 -19.73 -48.06 -24.08
CA ASN A 55 -19.12 -47.24 -23.01
C ASN A 55 -17.72 -46.79 -23.39
N PHE A 56 -17.41 -45.50 -23.17
CA PHE A 56 -16.09 -44.91 -23.51
C PHE A 56 -14.90 -45.57 -22.83
N ILE A 57 -15.13 -46.20 -21.64
CA ILE A 57 -14.13 -46.93 -20.88
C ILE A 57 -14.20 -48.45 -21.13
N GLY A 58 -15.03 -48.86 -22.09
CA GLY A 58 -15.25 -50.27 -22.44
C GLY A 58 -16.06 -51.03 -21.37
N PRO A 59 -15.99 -52.40 -21.36
CA PRO A 59 -16.77 -53.22 -20.40
C PRO A 59 -16.48 -52.92 -18.92
N PHE A 60 -15.25 -52.54 -18.61
CA PHE A 60 -14.87 -52.18 -17.23
C PHE A 60 -15.59 -50.87 -16.79
N GLY A 61 -15.65 -49.87 -17.66
CA GLY A 61 -16.41 -48.65 -17.38
C GLY A 61 -17.91 -48.93 -17.21
N ALA A 62 -18.49 -49.81 -18.00
CA ALA A 62 -19.88 -50.21 -17.88
C ALA A 62 -20.18 -50.90 -16.52
N ILE A 63 -19.26 -51.74 -16.02
CA ILE A 63 -19.40 -52.39 -14.69
C ILE A 63 -19.34 -51.34 -13.57
N ILE A 64 -18.37 -50.43 -13.58
CA ILE A 64 -18.25 -49.40 -12.57
C ILE A 64 -19.46 -48.45 -12.60
N ALA A 65 -19.92 -48.01 -13.76
CA ALA A 65 -21.08 -47.17 -13.89
C ALA A 65 -22.35 -47.86 -13.47
N GLY A 66 -22.56 -49.13 -13.90
CA GLY A 66 -23.71 -49.95 -13.52
C GLY A 66 -23.81 -50.18 -12.00
N PHE A 67 -22.66 -50.50 -11.35
CA PHE A 67 -22.58 -50.65 -9.91
C PHE A 67 -22.86 -49.32 -9.18
N SER A 68 -22.32 -48.21 -9.67
CA SER A 68 -22.58 -46.90 -9.09
C SER A 68 -24.03 -46.48 -9.20
N TYR A 69 -24.67 -46.71 -10.37
CA TYR A 69 -26.11 -46.45 -10.54
C TYR A 69 -26.98 -47.38 -9.67
N LEU A 70 -26.61 -48.63 -9.56
CA LEU A 70 -27.33 -49.55 -8.67
C LEU A 70 -27.28 -49.09 -7.23
N MET A 71 -26.13 -48.66 -6.70
CA MET A 71 -25.93 -48.26 -5.32
C MET A 71 -26.53 -46.90 -4.97
N ILE A 72 -26.24 -45.87 -5.73
CA ILE A 72 -26.55 -44.46 -5.42
C ILE A 72 -27.32 -43.73 -6.51
N GLY A 73 -27.67 -44.40 -7.61
CA GLY A 73 -28.45 -43.81 -8.71
C GLY A 73 -27.76 -42.61 -9.37
N ALA A 74 -28.55 -41.59 -9.68
CA ALA A 74 -28.02 -40.35 -10.27
C ALA A 74 -27.04 -39.57 -9.38
N ALA A 75 -27.02 -39.86 -8.03
CA ALA A 75 -26.01 -39.28 -7.16
C ALA A 75 -24.59 -39.77 -7.45
N SER A 76 -24.41 -40.75 -8.36
CA SER A 76 -23.09 -41.16 -8.88
C SER A 76 -22.33 -39.99 -9.53
N TYR A 77 -23.04 -39.05 -10.15
CA TYR A 77 -22.42 -37.82 -10.69
C TYR A 77 -21.85 -36.92 -9.59
N LEU A 78 -22.47 -36.88 -8.39
CA LEU A 78 -21.92 -36.15 -7.25
C LEU A 78 -20.59 -36.76 -6.80
N LEU A 79 -20.48 -38.10 -6.83
CA LEU A 79 -19.22 -38.80 -6.52
C LEU A 79 -18.11 -38.41 -7.52
N ALA A 80 -18.40 -38.39 -8.82
CA ALA A 80 -17.44 -37.97 -9.84
C ALA A 80 -17.01 -36.50 -9.66
N VAL A 81 -17.95 -35.60 -9.40
CA VAL A 81 -17.67 -34.18 -9.15
C VAL A 81 -16.83 -33.98 -7.88
N VAL A 82 -17.12 -34.74 -6.81
CA VAL A 82 -16.34 -34.70 -5.56
C VAL A 82 -14.89 -35.17 -5.80
N LEU A 83 -14.70 -36.26 -6.53
CA LEU A 83 -13.36 -36.75 -6.86
C LEU A 83 -12.55 -35.72 -7.67
N LEU A 84 -13.17 -35.12 -8.70
CA LEU A 84 -12.55 -34.07 -9.51
C LEU A 84 -12.25 -32.82 -8.69
N GLY A 85 -13.21 -32.39 -7.86
CA GLY A 85 -13.05 -31.21 -6.99
C GLY A 85 -11.93 -31.37 -5.97
N PHE A 86 -11.87 -32.50 -5.28
CA PHE A 86 -10.79 -32.79 -4.30
C PHE A 86 -9.46 -33.04 -4.99
N GLY A 87 -9.44 -33.67 -6.16
CA GLY A 87 -8.23 -33.85 -6.96
C GLY A 87 -7.66 -32.50 -7.38
N GLY A 88 -8.49 -31.63 -7.96
CA GLY A 88 -8.09 -30.26 -8.32
C GLY A 88 -7.67 -29.42 -7.13
N ALA A 89 -8.47 -29.40 -6.06
CA ALA A 89 -8.12 -28.65 -4.84
C ALA A 89 -6.81 -29.12 -4.21
N LYS A 90 -6.51 -30.41 -4.23
CA LYS A 90 -5.27 -30.96 -3.67
C LYS A 90 -4.05 -30.66 -4.54
N LEU A 91 -4.22 -30.52 -5.84
CA LEU A 91 -3.16 -30.11 -6.78
C LEU A 91 -2.66 -28.69 -6.46
N PHE A 92 -3.59 -27.76 -6.17
CA PHE A 92 -3.25 -26.37 -5.85
C PHE A 92 -2.96 -26.12 -4.36
N HIS A 93 -3.46 -26.98 -3.44
CA HIS A 93 -3.34 -26.83 -2.00
C HIS A 93 -2.79 -28.11 -1.34
N SER A 94 -1.48 -28.24 -1.29
CA SER A 94 -0.77 -29.42 -0.75
C SER A 94 -1.13 -29.76 0.70
N ARG A 95 -1.60 -28.80 1.50
CA ARG A 95 -2.00 -28.98 2.91
C ARG A 95 -3.39 -29.60 3.10
N LEU A 96 -4.16 -29.81 2.03
CA LEU A 96 -5.53 -30.31 2.11
C LEU A 96 -5.51 -31.80 2.51
N ARG A 97 -6.07 -32.13 3.69
CA ARG A 97 -6.25 -33.51 4.17
C ARG A 97 -7.63 -34.01 3.79
N VAL A 98 -7.71 -35.02 2.95
CA VAL A 98 -8.99 -35.62 2.47
C VAL A 98 -9.53 -36.62 3.51
N THR A 99 -8.65 -37.37 4.19
CA THR A 99 -9.03 -38.43 5.14
C THR A 99 -10.04 -38.01 6.21
N PRO A 100 -9.91 -36.89 6.93
CA PRO A 100 -10.90 -36.52 7.95
C PRO A 100 -12.23 -36.06 7.35
N ARG A 101 -12.30 -35.90 6.03
CA ARG A 101 -13.51 -35.43 5.33
C ARG A 101 -14.30 -36.57 4.67
N LEU A 102 -13.77 -37.78 4.64
CA LEU A 102 -14.40 -38.94 3.99
C LEU A 102 -15.82 -39.25 4.54
N GLY A 103 -16.01 -39.14 5.85
CA GLY A 103 -17.34 -39.33 6.46
C GLY A 103 -18.37 -38.31 5.97
N TRP A 104 -17.96 -37.06 5.82
CA TRP A 104 -18.83 -35.99 5.32
C TRP A 104 -19.12 -36.14 3.82
N ILE A 105 -18.14 -36.60 3.03
CA ILE A 105 -18.32 -36.94 1.61
C ILE A 105 -19.36 -38.04 1.44
N LEU A 106 -19.25 -39.13 2.24
CA LEU A 106 -20.18 -40.22 2.20
C LEU A 106 -21.61 -39.77 2.56
N LEU A 107 -21.72 -38.97 3.65
CA LEU A 107 -22.99 -38.42 4.09
C LEU A 107 -23.64 -37.50 3.05
N PHE A 108 -22.83 -36.68 2.36
CA PHE A 108 -23.26 -35.82 1.26
C PHE A 108 -23.83 -36.62 0.07
N ILE A 109 -23.14 -37.67 -0.34
CA ILE A 109 -23.60 -38.53 -1.46
C ILE A 109 -24.84 -39.30 -1.11
N VAL A 110 -24.90 -39.91 0.07
CA VAL A 110 -26.07 -40.70 0.54
C VAL A 110 -27.29 -39.82 0.73
N SER A 111 -27.14 -38.64 1.36
CA SER A 111 -28.26 -37.70 1.51
C SER A 111 -28.77 -37.18 0.17
N GLY A 112 -27.86 -36.93 -0.78
CA GLY A 112 -28.18 -36.57 -2.17
C GLY A 112 -28.95 -37.67 -2.88
N ALA A 113 -28.54 -38.92 -2.74
CA ALA A 113 -29.25 -40.08 -3.31
C ALA A 113 -30.67 -40.23 -2.69
N CYS A 114 -30.82 -40.02 -1.38
CA CYS A 114 -32.12 -40.05 -0.73
C CYS A 114 -33.05 -38.93 -1.20
N LEU A 115 -32.53 -37.70 -1.36
CA LEU A 115 -33.29 -36.56 -1.89
C LEU A 115 -33.79 -36.83 -3.32
N LEU A 116 -32.90 -37.33 -4.20
CA LEU A 116 -33.26 -37.71 -5.58
C LEU A 116 -34.37 -38.79 -5.61
N GLN A 117 -34.35 -39.75 -4.67
CA GLN A 117 -35.34 -40.78 -4.57
C GLN A 117 -36.74 -40.27 -4.15
N LEU A 118 -36.79 -39.22 -3.32
CA LEU A 118 -38.05 -38.61 -2.86
C LEU A 118 -38.69 -37.70 -3.92
N GLN A 119 -37.94 -37.26 -4.94
CA GLN A 119 -38.49 -36.50 -6.06
C GLN A 119 -39.22 -37.43 -7.04
N THR A 120 -40.55 -37.42 -7.02
CA THR A 120 -41.39 -38.34 -7.80
C THR A 120 -41.62 -37.91 -9.25
N GLN A 121 -41.39 -36.65 -9.61
CA GLN A 121 -41.77 -36.11 -10.94
C GLN A 121 -40.63 -36.10 -11.97
N HIS A 122 -39.38 -35.97 -11.55
CA HIS A 122 -38.23 -35.93 -12.45
C HIS A 122 -37.47 -37.25 -12.42
N LEU A 123 -36.89 -37.68 -13.52
CA LEU A 123 -36.10 -38.92 -13.65
C LEU A 123 -36.87 -40.24 -13.52
N GLN A 124 -38.17 -40.25 -13.69
CA GLN A 124 -38.95 -41.52 -13.70
C GLN A 124 -38.51 -42.50 -14.80
N GLY A 125 -38.11 -41.97 -15.96
CA GLY A 125 -37.59 -42.79 -17.04
C GLY A 125 -36.31 -43.56 -16.71
N TRP A 126 -35.55 -43.12 -15.72
CA TRP A 126 -34.27 -43.76 -15.33
C TRP A 126 -34.48 -45.17 -14.76
N ARG A 127 -35.57 -45.45 -14.09
CA ARG A 127 -35.90 -46.79 -13.59
C ARG A 127 -36.01 -47.83 -14.71
N ALA A 128 -36.66 -47.46 -15.78
CA ALA A 128 -36.82 -48.36 -16.96
C ALA A 128 -35.54 -48.38 -17.83
N ALA A 129 -34.89 -47.23 -18.03
CA ALA A 129 -33.73 -47.12 -18.88
C ALA A 129 -32.47 -47.83 -18.31
N PHE A 130 -32.29 -47.80 -17.02
CA PHE A 130 -31.07 -48.31 -16.36
C PHE A 130 -31.29 -49.52 -15.45
N TYR A 131 -32.51 -50.06 -15.38
CA TYR A 131 -32.91 -51.21 -14.56
C TYR A 131 -32.56 -51.04 -13.08
N ILE A 132 -32.74 -49.84 -12.53
CA ILE A 132 -32.45 -49.47 -11.14
C ILE A 132 -33.74 -49.29 -10.30
N GLN A 133 -33.64 -49.36 -8.95
CA GLN A 133 -34.79 -49.22 -8.04
C GLN A 133 -35.39 -47.78 -8.04
N GLY A 134 -34.74 -46.82 -8.65
CA GLY A 134 -35.14 -45.43 -8.78
C GLY A 134 -33.98 -44.50 -8.90
N PRO A 135 -34.20 -43.18 -9.03
CA PRO A 135 -33.12 -42.21 -9.29
C PRO A 135 -32.11 -42.09 -8.14
N GLY A 136 -32.41 -42.56 -6.94
CA GLY A 136 -31.49 -42.61 -5.79
C GLY A 136 -30.79 -43.96 -5.59
N GLY A 137 -30.99 -44.95 -6.47
CA GLY A 137 -30.44 -46.29 -6.34
C GLY A 137 -30.91 -47.05 -5.09
N LEU A 138 -30.18 -48.08 -4.65
CA LEU A 138 -30.48 -48.84 -3.45
C LEU A 138 -30.43 -47.98 -2.19
N ALA A 139 -29.42 -47.12 -2.04
CA ALA A 139 -29.28 -46.26 -0.86
C ALA A 139 -30.48 -45.30 -0.73
N GLY A 140 -30.91 -44.65 -1.80
CA GLY A 140 -32.07 -43.77 -1.81
C GLY A 140 -33.38 -44.54 -1.53
N TYR A 141 -33.51 -45.76 -2.08
CA TYR A 141 -34.70 -46.61 -1.85
C TYR A 141 -34.78 -47.07 -0.41
N PHE A 142 -33.75 -47.68 0.15
CA PHE A 142 -33.82 -48.22 1.53
C PHE A 142 -33.84 -47.11 2.58
N ILE A 143 -32.92 -46.18 2.53
CA ILE A 143 -32.79 -45.11 3.55
C ILE A 143 -33.84 -44.03 3.32
N GLY A 144 -33.96 -43.50 2.10
CA GLY A 144 -34.86 -42.39 1.80
C GLY A 144 -36.32 -42.78 1.79
N LYS A 145 -36.70 -43.83 1.00
CA LYS A 145 -38.11 -44.22 0.82
C LYS A 145 -38.58 -45.17 1.87
N LYS A 146 -37.87 -46.28 2.17
CA LYS A 146 -38.35 -47.33 3.06
C LYS A 146 -38.19 -47.01 4.53
N MET A 147 -37.17 -46.25 4.91
CA MET A 147 -36.91 -45.88 6.30
C MET A 147 -37.44 -44.46 6.62
N LEU A 148 -36.87 -43.39 6.03
CA LEU A 148 -37.20 -42.04 6.43
C LEU A 148 -38.64 -41.61 6.04
N LEU A 149 -39.06 -41.91 4.80
CA LEU A 149 -40.42 -41.54 4.36
C LEU A 149 -41.52 -42.22 5.20
N THR A 150 -41.30 -43.47 5.63
CA THR A 150 -42.23 -44.22 6.44
C THR A 150 -42.29 -43.68 7.86
N TRP A 151 -41.17 -43.19 8.43
CA TRP A 151 -41.13 -42.75 9.82
C TRP A 151 -41.47 -41.27 10.02
N MET A 152 -41.10 -40.39 9.05
CA MET A 152 -41.20 -38.94 9.20
C MET A 152 -42.10 -38.26 8.14
N GLY A 153 -42.71 -39.08 7.26
CA GLY A 153 -43.49 -38.53 6.16
C GLY A 153 -42.63 -37.77 5.13
N SER A 154 -43.27 -37.25 4.07
CA SER A 154 -42.52 -36.60 2.95
C SER A 154 -41.87 -35.28 3.36
N VAL A 155 -42.56 -34.41 4.05
CA VAL A 155 -42.07 -33.08 4.43
C VAL A 155 -40.95 -33.19 5.45
N GLY A 156 -41.11 -34.00 6.49
CA GLY A 156 -40.08 -34.21 7.51
C GLY A 156 -38.79 -34.80 6.94
N SER A 157 -38.92 -35.81 6.07
CA SER A 157 -37.79 -36.43 5.40
C SER A 157 -37.02 -35.47 4.50
N ILE A 158 -37.73 -34.61 3.73
CA ILE A 158 -37.07 -33.61 2.85
C ILE A 158 -36.33 -32.57 3.69
N ILE A 159 -36.93 -32.04 4.76
CA ILE A 159 -36.29 -31.05 5.64
C ILE A 159 -35.03 -31.64 6.28
N LEU A 160 -35.12 -32.83 6.87
CA LEU A 160 -33.99 -33.49 7.49
C LEU A 160 -32.85 -33.78 6.51
N LEU A 161 -33.20 -34.39 5.37
CA LEU A 161 -32.17 -34.73 4.36
C LEU A 161 -31.55 -33.49 3.73
N THR A 162 -32.30 -32.42 3.50
CA THR A 162 -31.76 -31.15 3.00
C THR A 162 -30.83 -30.53 4.05
N GLY A 163 -31.17 -30.56 5.32
CA GLY A 163 -30.30 -30.11 6.40
C GLY A 163 -29.01 -30.91 6.47
N ILE A 164 -29.05 -32.24 6.38
CA ILE A 164 -27.87 -33.10 6.35
C ILE A 164 -27.05 -32.86 5.10
N TYR A 165 -27.66 -32.70 3.92
CA TYR A 165 -27.00 -32.45 2.64
C TYR A 165 -26.21 -31.12 2.66
N VAL A 166 -26.84 -30.04 3.10
CA VAL A 166 -26.20 -28.73 3.21
C VAL A 166 -25.08 -28.72 4.27
N SER A 167 -25.34 -29.31 5.44
CA SER A 167 -24.35 -29.39 6.52
C SER A 167 -23.10 -30.21 6.08
N SER A 168 -23.33 -31.37 5.43
CA SER A 168 -22.24 -32.20 4.93
C SER A 168 -21.45 -31.49 3.81
N LEU A 169 -22.08 -30.72 2.94
CA LEU A 169 -21.42 -29.90 1.94
C LEU A 169 -20.52 -28.84 2.57
N ILE A 170 -21.01 -28.14 3.60
CA ILE A 170 -20.24 -27.12 4.33
C ILE A 170 -19.01 -27.76 5.02
N LEU A 171 -19.21 -28.87 5.72
CA LEU A 171 -18.15 -29.54 6.48
C LEU A 171 -17.14 -30.25 5.56
N MET A 172 -17.58 -30.74 4.42
CA MET A 172 -16.72 -31.35 3.40
C MET A 172 -15.82 -30.30 2.73
N THR A 173 -16.40 -29.16 2.31
CA THR A 173 -15.66 -28.12 1.56
C THR A 173 -14.93 -27.14 2.47
N GLY A 174 -15.42 -26.94 3.71
CA GLY A 174 -14.93 -25.89 4.62
C GLY A 174 -15.39 -24.49 4.22
N LEU A 175 -16.31 -24.38 3.27
CA LEU A 175 -16.92 -23.09 2.85
C LEU A 175 -17.75 -22.51 4.00
N ARG A 176 -17.66 -21.21 4.19
CA ARG A 176 -18.49 -20.45 5.14
C ARG A 176 -19.56 -19.69 4.36
N PRO A 177 -20.75 -20.25 4.15
CA PRO A 177 -21.76 -19.67 3.25
C PRO A 177 -22.19 -18.27 3.69
N ILE A 178 -22.27 -18.01 5.00
CA ILE A 178 -22.60 -16.68 5.53
C ILE A 178 -21.54 -15.64 5.14
N HIS A 179 -20.27 -16.03 5.15
CA HIS A 179 -19.17 -15.13 4.74
C HIS A 179 -19.21 -14.88 3.23
N LEU A 180 -19.48 -15.89 2.42
CA LEU A 180 -19.66 -15.78 0.97
C LEU A 180 -20.86 -14.85 0.63
N VAL A 181 -21.99 -15.02 1.26
CA VAL A 181 -23.17 -14.15 1.06
C VAL A 181 -22.84 -12.70 1.46
N ARG A 182 -22.14 -12.50 2.57
CA ARG A 182 -21.69 -11.15 2.96
C ARG A 182 -20.73 -10.53 1.95
N GLN A 183 -19.78 -11.29 1.43
CA GLN A 183 -18.84 -10.82 0.40
C GLN A 183 -19.54 -10.50 -0.92
N THR A 184 -20.47 -11.33 -1.38
CA THR A 184 -21.24 -11.06 -2.61
C THR A 184 -22.14 -9.84 -2.44
N VAL A 185 -22.83 -9.68 -1.32
CA VAL A 185 -23.65 -8.50 -1.02
C VAL A 185 -22.78 -7.24 -0.93
N ALA A 186 -21.60 -7.33 -0.29
CA ALA A 186 -20.64 -6.22 -0.26
C ALA A 186 -20.12 -5.89 -1.66
N GLY A 187 -19.78 -6.90 -2.47
CA GLY A 187 -19.35 -6.72 -3.86
C GLY A 187 -20.41 -6.07 -4.74
N VAL A 188 -21.67 -6.49 -4.63
CA VAL A 188 -22.80 -5.87 -5.36
C VAL A 188 -23.02 -4.41 -4.89
N ARG A 189 -22.94 -4.14 -3.58
CA ARG A 189 -23.01 -2.76 -3.06
C ARG A 189 -21.87 -1.88 -3.60
N CYS A 190 -20.63 -2.37 -3.56
CA CYS A 190 -19.49 -1.65 -4.13
C CYS A 190 -19.66 -1.41 -5.64
N GLY A 191 -20.15 -2.41 -6.38
CA GLY A 191 -20.44 -2.27 -7.81
C GLY A 191 -21.51 -1.22 -8.11
N MET A 192 -22.58 -1.17 -7.31
CA MET A 192 -23.62 -0.15 -7.46
C MET A 192 -23.12 1.26 -7.11
N ILE A 193 -22.27 1.40 -6.10
CA ILE A 193 -21.65 2.68 -5.73
C ILE A 193 -20.72 3.14 -6.85
N ALA A 194 -19.87 2.25 -7.38
CA ALA A 194 -18.96 2.56 -8.48
C ALA A 194 -19.70 2.96 -9.76
N LEU A 195 -20.83 2.30 -10.07
CA LEU A 195 -21.71 2.66 -11.20
C LEU A 195 -22.33 4.05 -11.03
N ARG A 196 -22.81 4.36 -9.82
CA ARG A 196 -23.36 5.70 -9.50
C ARG A 196 -22.28 6.78 -9.59
N GLU A 197 -21.08 6.52 -9.07
CA GLU A 197 -19.96 7.47 -9.19
C GLU A 197 -19.52 7.67 -10.65
N TRP A 198 -19.48 6.60 -11.43
CA TRP A 198 -19.16 6.67 -12.86
C TRP A 198 -20.19 7.48 -13.63
N GLU A 199 -21.46 7.26 -13.34
CA GLU A 199 -22.56 8.02 -13.97
C GLU A 199 -22.52 9.51 -13.55
N LEU A 200 -22.23 9.81 -12.27
CA LEU A 200 -22.05 11.17 -11.78
C LEU A 200 -20.85 11.87 -12.45
N LYS A 201 -19.70 11.19 -12.51
CA LYS A 201 -18.51 11.69 -13.23
C LYS A 201 -18.78 11.90 -14.72
N ARG A 202 -19.58 11.04 -15.33
CA ARG A 202 -20.00 11.19 -16.74
C ARG A 202 -20.90 12.41 -16.95
N ARG A 203 -21.83 12.68 -16.02
CA ARG A 203 -22.70 13.86 -16.04
C ARG A 203 -21.89 15.15 -15.81
N LEU A 204 -20.97 15.16 -14.84
CA LEU A 204 -20.09 16.29 -14.57
C LEU A 204 -19.17 16.60 -15.76
N ARG A 205 -18.57 15.60 -16.40
CA ARG A 205 -17.77 15.81 -17.63
C ARG A 205 -18.58 16.40 -18.79
N LYS A 206 -19.86 16.00 -18.94
CA LYS A 206 -20.75 16.58 -19.97
C LYS A 206 -21.12 18.02 -19.66
N SER A 207 -21.32 18.39 -18.40
CA SER A 207 -21.62 19.79 -17.99
C SER A 207 -20.38 20.67 -18.14
N ASP A 208 -19.19 20.21 -17.75
CA ASP A 208 -17.92 20.93 -17.93
C ASP A 208 -17.56 21.13 -19.41
N LEU A 209 -17.81 20.13 -20.25
CA LEU A 209 -17.58 20.27 -21.71
C LEU A 209 -18.53 21.30 -22.34
N LYS A 210 -19.82 21.31 -21.93
CA LYS A 210 -20.78 22.32 -22.39
C LYS A 210 -20.38 23.72 -21.92
N GLY A 211 -20.02 23.90 -20.65
CA GLY A 211 -19.57 25.17 -20.12
C GLY A 211 -18.30 25.70 -20.81
N ARG A 212 -17.34 24.85 -21.10
CA ARG A 212 -16.11 25.21 -21.85
C ARG A 212 -16.39 25.56 -23.30
N LEU A 213 -17.33 24.87 -23.96
CA LEU A 213 -17.76 25.17 -25.33
C LEU A 213 -18.47 26.51 -25.39
N GLU A 214 -19.35 26.82 -24.45
CA GLU A 214 -20.06 28.12 -24.40
C GLU A 214 -19.10 29.27 -24.12
N ILE A 215 -18.12 29.10 -23.21
CA ILE A 215 -17.10 30.11 -22.92
C ILE A 215 -16.21 30.35 -24.16
N SER A 216 -15.77 29.28 -24.82
CA SER A 216 -14.92 29.40 -26.02
C SER A 216 -15.67 30.04 -27.20
N GLN A 217 -16.97 29.74 -27.36
CA GLN A 217 -17.81 30.36 -28.38
C GLN A 217 -18.03 31.86 -28.10
N GLN A 218 -18.19 32.24 -26.81
CA GLN A 218 -18.31 33.66 -26.44
C GLN A 218 -17.00 34.44 -26.64
N GLU A 219 -15.84 33.79 -26.34
CA GLU A 219 -14.53 34.40 -26.60
C GLU A 219 -14.25 34.54 -28.10
N LEU A 220 -14.55 33.52 -28.91
CA LEU A 220 -14.45 33.57 -30.35
C LEU A 220 -15.36 34.69 -30.94
N ALA A 221 -16.60 34.81 -30.47
CA ALA A 221 -17.51 35.85 -30.91
C ALA A 221 -17.01 37.27 -30.50
N LYS A 222 -16.38 37.39 -29.34
CA LYS A 222 -15.73 38.67 -28.93
C LYS A 222 -14.53 39.00 -29.80
N GLN A 223 -13.68 38.02 -30.12
CA GLN A 223 -12.52 38.19 -31.02
C GLN A 223 -12.96 38.55 -32.42
N GLN A 224 -13.99 37.87 -32.95
CA GLN A 224 -14.55 38.21 -34.28
C GLN A 224 -15.06 39.66 -34.33
N ARG A 225 -15.77 40.12 -33.30
CA ARG A 225 -16.26 41.54 -33.23
C ARG A 225 -15.10 42.55 -33.14
N VAL A 226 -14.00 42.20 -32.48
CA VAL A 226 -12.81 43.07 -32.42
C VAL A 226 -12.10 43.12 -33.78
N ILE A 227 -11.96 41.95 -34.45
CA ILE A 227 -11.36 41.87 -35.78
C ILE A 227 -12.24 42.58 -36.82
N GLU A 228 -13.56 42.43 -36.77
CA GLU A 228 -14.49 43.09 -37.65
C GLU A 228 -14.47 44.64 -37.48
N LYS A 229 -14.31 45.11 -36.24
CA LYS A 229 -14.09 46.55 -35.94
C LYS A 229 -12.72 47.04 -36.44
N GLN A 230 -11.69 46.22 -36.43
CA GLN A 230 -10.36 46.57 -36.94
C GLN A 230 -10.31 46.50 -38.48
N LEU A 231 -11.02 45.59 -39.12
CA LEU A 231 -11.15 45.45 -40.56
C LEU A 231 -11.97 46.61 -41.17
N LYS A 232 -13.06 47.04 -40.51
CA LYS A 232 -13.82 48.24 -40.92
C LYS A 232 -13.02 49.55 -40.82
N LYS A 233 -11.91 49.57 -40.05
CA LYS A 233 -11.01 50.72 -39.95
C LYS A 233 -9.85 50.69 -40.96
N LYS A 234 -9.58 49.59 -41.66
CA LYS A 234 -8.39 49.42 -42.54
C LYS A 234 -8.67 48.88 -43.92
N GLY A 235 -9.82 49.05 -44.52
CA GLY A 235 -10.13 48.88 -45.96
C GLY A 235 -9.21 47.92 -46.77
N ALA A 236 -8.96 46.67 -46.36
CA ALA A 236 -8.15 45.72 -47.09
C ALA A 236 -8.84 44.32 -47.17
N PRO A 237 -8.67 43.58 -48.29
CA PRO A 237 -9.40 42.33 -48.58
C PRO A 237 -8.91 41.16 -47.69
N VAL A 238 -9.87 40.24 -47.41
CA VAL A 238 -9.72 39.04 -46.57
C VAL A 238 -8.79 38.03 -47.23
N PRO A 239 -7.74 37.48 -46.55
CA PRO A 239 -7.01 36.31 -47.06
C PRO A 239 -7.71 35.02 -46.64
N GLU A 240 -7.74 34.04 -47.52
CA GLU A 240 -8.18 32.66 -47.31
C GLU A 240 -7.28 31.92 -46.31
N PRO A 241 -7.79 30.90 -45.61
CA PRO A 241 -7.01 30.17 -44.58
C PRO A 241 -6.01 29.24 -45.22
N ALA A 242 -4.76 29.67 -45.29
CA ALA A 242 -3.63 28.83 -45.65
C ALA A 242 -3.23 27.93 -44.44
N GLY A 243 -3.17 26.62 -44.66
CA GLY A 243 -2.62 25.64 -43.73
C GLY A 243 -1.17 25.99 -43.41
N VAL A 244 -0.90 26.23 -42.14
CA VAL A 244 0.45 26.60 -41.68
C VAL A 244 1.32 25.32 -41.60
N PHE A 245 2.06 25.03 -42.66
CA PHE A 245 3.28 24.21 -42.56
C PHE A 245 4.40 25.13 -42.07
N VAL A 246 4.90 24.85 -40.84
CA VAL A 246 6.06 25.55 -40.31
C VAL A 246 7.31 24.96 -40.98
N SER A 247 8.09 25.81 -41.64
CA SER A 247 9.33 25.43 -42.32
C SER A 247 10.43 25.08 -41.30
N PRO A 248 11.42 24.27 -41.70
CA PRO A 248 12.59 23.90 -40.84
C PRO A 248 13.37 25.08 -40.27
N GLU A 249 13.25 26.28 -40.84
CA GLU A 249 13.96 27.48 -40.42
C GLU A 249 13.53 28.08 -39.08
N GLU A 250 12.29 27.79 -38.59
CA GLU A 250 11.83 28.23 -37.24
C GLU A 250 12.49 27.46 -36.08
N LEU A 251 13.11 26.31 -36.34
CA LEU A 251 13.86 25.56 -35.33
C LEU A 251 15.26 26.14 -35.03
N VAL A 252 15.77 26.98 -35.91
CA VAL A 252 17.16 27.53 -35.83
C VAL A 252 17.24 28.79 -34.94
N ASN A 253 16.11 29.46 -34.67
CA ASN A 253 16.10 30.76 -33.98
C ASN A 253 15.72 30.68 -32.46
N ARG A 254 16.02 29.58 -31.79
CA ARG A 254 15.83 29.48 -30.34
C ARG A 254 17.13 29.89 -29.59
N PRO A 255 16.99 30.47 -28.36
CA PRO A 255 18.17 30.79 -27.55
C PRO A 255 18.99 29.55 -27.24
N LYS A 256 20.32 29.68 -27.16
CA LYS A 256 21.23 28.56 -26.85
C LYS A 256 20.84 27.88 -25.54
N PRO A 257 20.92 26.56 -25.45
CA PRO A 257 20.60 25.82 -24.22
C PRO A 257 21.50 26.30 -23.06
N LYS A 258 20.89 26.41 -21.87
CA LYS A 258 21.57 26.76 -20.62
C LYS A 258 21.94 25.49 -19.88
N VAL A 259 23.16 25.39 -19.41
CA VAL A 259 23.61 24.35 -18.49
C VAL A 259 23.48 24.91 -17.07
N VAL A 260 22.65 24.22 -16.25
CA VAL A 260 22.48 24.55 -14.84
C VAL A 260 23.05 23.42 -14.00
N ASP A 261 24.15 23.64 -13.34
CA ASP A 261 24.75 22.71 -12.38
C ASP A 261 24.24 23.03 -10.97
N THR A 262 23.46 22.14 -10.41
CA THR A 262 22.81 22.29 -9.10
C THR A 262 23.58 21.60 -7.98
N THR A 263 24.76 21.07 -8.27
CA THR A 263 25.62 20.37 -7.30
C THR A 263 26.58 21.30 -6.56
N ALA A 264 26.74 22.58 -7.01
CA ALA A 264 27.56 23.56 -6.34
C ALA A 264 26.95 24.00 -5.00
N LEU A 265 27.77 24.07 -3.96
CA LEU A 265 27.38 24.63 -2.66
C LEU A 265 27.16 26.14 -2.78
N PRO A 266 26.18 26.73 -2.07
CA PRO A 266 26.09 28.17 -1.90
C PRO A 266 27.39 28.68 -1.23
N ASN A 267 27.98 29.76 -1.72
CA ASN A 267 29.13 30.39 -1.10
C ASN A 267 28.79 30.84 0.33
N GLU A 268 29.30 30.13 1.33
CA GLU A 268 29.21 30.57 2.73
C GLU A 268 30.15 31.77 2.96
N PRO A 269 29.69 32.80 3.71
CA PRO A 269 30.62 33.82 4.20
C PRO A 269 31.55 33.20 5.23
N ALA A 270 32.87 33.37 5.00
CA ALA A 270 33.94 32.79 5.81
C ALA A 270 33.79 33.09 7.31
N ARG A 271 33.35 32.11 8.11
CA ARG A 271 33.41 32.12 9.57
C ARG A 271 34.79 31.68 10.02
N LYS A 272 35.41 32.52 10.85
CA LYS A 272 36.70 32.26 11.50
C LYS A 272 36.67 30.96 12.31
N LYS A 273 37.65 30.10 12.09
CA LYS A 273 37.89 28.87 12.85
C LYS A 273 38.20 29.18 14.32
N PRO A 274 37.56 28.51 15.29
CA PRO A 274 37.99 28.60 16.69
C PRO A 274 39.31 27.84 16.89
N SER A 275 40.15 28.34 17.80
CA SER A 275 41.50 27.84 18.05
C SER A 275 41.51 26.56 18.89
N LEU A 276 42.53 25.75 18.69
CA LEU A 276 42.77 24.39 19.23
C LEU A 276 42.94 24.29 20.78
N ALA A 277 42.62 25.34 21.54
CA ALA A 277 42.88 25.42 23.00
C ALA A 277 41.68 24.98 23.90
N GLU A 278 40.46 24.78 23.34
CA GLU A 278 39.27 24.52 24.17
C GLU A 278 38.83 23.03 24.21
N LEU A 279 39.60 22.11 23.58
CA LEU A 279 39.24 20.68 23.49
C LEU A 279 40.01 19.77 24.48
N ARG A 280 40.37 20.24 25.66
CA ARG A 280 40.93 19.36 26.71
C ARG A 280 40.22 19.53 28.02
N GLY A 281 39.24 18.65 28.27
CA GLY A 281 38.69 18.49 29.60
C GLY A 281 37.34 17.81 29.67
N ALA A 282 37.29 16.50 29.48
CA ALA A 282 36.36 15.63 30.21
C ALA A 282 36.58 14.16 29.80
N GLU A 283 37.55 13.52 30.44
CA GLU A 283 37.56 12.05 30.53
C GLU A 283 37.08 11.64 31.94
N LYS A 284 36.32 10.54 31.94
CA LYS A 284 36.07 9.53 32.99
C LYS A 284 34.63 9.46 33.55
N LYS A 285 33.91 8.41 33.26
CA LYS A 285 33.89 7.12 34.00
C LYS A 285 32.74 6.23 33.48
N GLY A 286 33.07 5.06 32.99
CA GLY A 286 32.08 4.02 32.75
C GLY A 286 31.59 3.33 34.00
N LYS A 287 30.35 2.84 34.00
CA LYS A 287 29.87 1.72 34.79
C LYS A 287 28.68 1.00 34.15
N ALA A 288 28.90 -0.26 34.05
CA ALA A 288 28.09 -1.46 33.89
C ALA A 288 26.55 -1.39 33.76
N LEU A 289 26.07 -2.18 32.79
CA LEU A 289 24.68 -2.62 32.60
C LEU A 289 24.15 -3.41 33.79
N THR A 290 22.97 -3.03 34.27
CA THR A 290 21.97 -3.94 34.84
C THR A 290 20.60 -3.27 34.92
N GLY A 291 19.56 -3.95 34.42
CA GLY A 291 18.17 -3.70 34.83
C GLY A 291 17.31 -2.86 33.85
N LEU A 292 16.39 -3.54 33.19
CA LEU A 292 15.25 -2.98 32.46
C LEU A 292 14.36 -2.11 33.40
N THR A 293 14.64 -0.84 33.44
CA THR A 293 13.73 0.18 33.96
C THR A 293 13.71 1.31 32.92
N SER A 294 12.55 1.87 32.64
CA SER A 294 12.41 3.09 31.84
C SER A 294 13.51 4.07 32.27
N GLN A 295 14.42 4.38 31.36
CA GLN A 295 15.49 5.34 31.64
C GLN A 295 14.81 6.64 32.02
N THR A 296 14.97 7.04 33.31
CA THR A 296 14.62 8.37 33.81
C THR A 296 15.66 9.31 33.22
N TRP A 297 15.32 9.93 32.08
CA TRP A 297 16.11 11.01 31.51
C TRP A 297 15.83 12.30 32.29
N ASP A 298 16.86 13.13 32.42
CA ASP A 298 16.78 14.40 33.16
C ASP A 298 16.25 15.48 32.21
N ALA A 299 14.98 15.86 32.38
CA ALA A 299 14.29 16.82 31.52
C ALA A 299 14.95 18.20 31.51
N GLU A 300 15.56 18.59 32.62
CA GLU A 300 16.18 19.92 32.80
C GLU A 300 17.53 20.02 32.08
N ASN A 301 18.22 18.91 31.85
CA ASN A 301 19.59 18.87 31.30
C ASN A 301 19.65 18.31 29.84
N TYR A 302 18.51 18.02 29.20
CA TYR A 302 18.51 17.52 27.83
C TYR A 302 18.85 18.63 26.84
N THR A 303 19.92 18.43 26.05
CA THR A 303 20.30 19.31 24.95
C THR A 303 20.10 18.62 23.61
N LEU A 304 19.60 19.38 22.61
CA LEU A 304 19.46 18.85 21.26
C LEU A 304 20.84 18.49 20.66
N PRO A 305 20.93 17.41 19.84
CA PRO A 305 22.19 17.02 19.20
C PRO A 305 22.79 18.13 18.35
N GLY A 306 24.11 18.26 18.38
CA GLY A 306 24.87 19.18 17.53
C GLY A 306 25.14 18.59 16.15
N PHE A 307 25.34 19.45 15.13
CA PHE A 307 25.67 18.99 13.76
C PHE A 307 27.07 18.39 13.63
N ASP A 308 27.91 18.49 14.66
CA ASP A 308 29.23 17.86 14.77
C ASP A 308 29.16 16.32 14.79
N LEU A 309 28.01 15.75 15.20
CA LEU A 309 27.77 14.31 15.17
C LEU A 309 27.58 13.75 13.73
N LEU A 310 27.29 14.62 12.77
CA LEU A 310 27.13 14.26 11.37
C LEU A 310 28.41 14.52 10.58
N ASP A 311 28.71 13.63 9.64
CA ASP A 311 29.89 13.74 8.81
C ASP A 311 29.88 15.01 7.95
N ALA A 312 31.08 15.55 7.70
CA ALA A 312 31.23 16.72 6.84
C ALA A 312 30.83 16.40 5.40
N HIS A 313 30.48 17.43 4.64
CA HIS A 313 30.11 17.24 3.24
C HIS A 313 31.24 16.56 2.44
N ASP A 314 30.85 15.58 1.65
CA ASP A 314 31.74 14.94 0.68
C ASP A 314 32.03 15.94 -0.45
N THR A 315 33.23 16.54 -0.43
CA THR A 315 33.68 17.51 -1.45
C THR A 315 34.32 16.81 -2.65
N GLU A 316 34.77 15.56 -2.50
CA GLU A 316 35.53 14.85 -3.53
C GLU A 316 34.71 14.48 -4.78
N GLY A 317 33.38 14.33 -4.66
CA GLY A 317 32.48 14.04 -5.78
C GLY A 317 31.99 15.28 -6.56
N ARG A 318 32.21 16.50 -6.07
CA ARG A 318 31.61 17.73 -6.60
C ARG A 318 32.54 18.46 -7.61
N THR A 319 33.03 17.75 -8.59
CA THR A 319 33.65 18.40 -9.75
C THR A 319 32.58 19.13 -10.56
N ALA A 320 32.89 20.40 -10.93
CA ALA A 320 32.03 21.17 -11.83
C ALA A 320 31.70 20.35 -13.08
N ALA A 321 30.49 20.46 -13.56
CA ALA A 321 30.08 19.82 -14.80
C ALA A 321 31.00 20.34 -15.93
N ASP A 322 31.53 19.42 -16.74
CA ASP A 322 32.09 19.82 -18.03
C ASP A 322 30.94 20.10 -19.00
N PRO A 323 30.67 21.36 -19.36
CA PRO A 323 29.55 21.69 -20.25
C PRO A 323 29.67 20.99 -21.61
N ALA A 324 30.90 20.75 -22.09
CA ALA A 324 31.15 20.11 -23.38
C ALA A 324 30.71 18.62 -23.36
N GLU A 325 30.97 17.88 -22.26
CA GLU A 325 30.52 16.49 -22.10
C GLU A 325 28.98 16.41 -22.10
N LEU A 326 28.33 17.33 -21.40
CA LEU A 326 26.88 17.36 -21.32
C LEU A 326 26.23 17.71 -22.65
N GLU A 327 26.76 18.69 -23.38
CA GLU A 327 26.31 19.07 -24.72
C GLU A 327 26.51 17.91 -25.72
N GLN A 328 27.63 17.19 -25.62
CA GLN A 328 27.91 16.03 -26.46
C GLN A 328 26.88 14.92 -26.26
N ILE A 329 26.49 14.60 -25.00
CA ILE A 329 25.47 13.61 -24.70
C ILE A 329 24.11 14.06 -25.26
N GLN A 330 23.77 15.35 -25.12
CA GLN A 330 22.54 15.90 -25.70
C GLN A 330 22.50 15.75 -27.21
N GLN A 331 23.64 16.01 -27.89
CA GLN A 331 23.77 15.86 -29.34
C GLN A 331 23.54 14.38 -29.75
N ILE A 332 24.14 13.42 -29.04
CA ILE A 332 23.92 11.98 -29.28
C ILE A 332 22.45 11.61 -29.17
N LEU A 333 21.73 12.14 -28.16
CA LEU A 333 20.31 11.91 -28.00
C LEU A 333 19.49 12.45 -29.18
N ILE A 334 19.80 13.67 -29.64
CA ILE A 334 19.12 14.33 -30.77
C ILE A 334 19.38 13.55 -32.07
N GLU A 335 20.63 13.20 -32.35
CA GLU A 335 21.02 12.42 -33.53
C GLU A 335 20.37 11.05 -33.55
N THR A 336 20.33 10.37 -32.39
CA THR A 336 19.66 9.07 -32.29
C THR A 336 18.15 9.19 -32.58
N LEU A 337 17.48 10.21 -32.05
CA LEU A 337 16.07 10.46 -32.35
C LEU A 337 15.84 10.77 -33.83
N ALA A 338 16.75 11.55 -34.44
CA ALA A 338 16.71 11.89 -35.88
C ALA A 338 16.87 10.64 -36.76
N GLN A 339 17.74 9.68 -36.40
CA GLN A 339 17.90 8.39 -37.12
C GLN A 339 16.60 7.60 -37.16
N PHE A 340 15.74 7.71 -36.17
CA PHE A 340 14.41 7.10 -36.14
C PHE A 340 13.29 7.98 -36.70
N GLY A 341 13.66 9.07 -37.43
CA GLY A 341 12.69 9.97 -38.05
C GLY A 341 11.94 10.88 -37.08
N ILE A 342 12.48 11.13 -35.89
CA ILE A 342 11.92 12.02 -34.88
C ILE A 342 12.73 13.28 -34.81
N ALA A 343 12.22 14.38 -35.40
CA ALA A 343 12.87 15.68 -35.34
C ALA A 343 12.64 16.33 -33.96
N VAL A 344 13.73 16.69 -33.30
CA VAL A 344 13.71 17.40 -32.01
C VAL A 344 14.78 18.51 -32.01
N ALA A 345 14.55 19.58 -31.24
CA ALA A 345 15.55 20.61 -30.97
C ALA A 345 16.09 20.47 -29.54
N ALA A 346 17.33 20.94 -29.31
CA ALA A 346 17.96 20.99 -28.01
C ALA A 346 17.21 21.92 -27.06
N GLY A 347 17.01 21.47 -25.83
CA GLY A 347 16.48 22.24 -24.73
C GLY A 347 17.51 22.37 -23.59
N ASP A 348 17.04 22.77 -22.41
CA ASP A 348 17.89 22.97 -21.24
C ASP A 348 18.49 21.65 -20.72
N ILE A 349 19.70 21.70 -20.17
CA ILE A 349 20.35 20.60 -19.47
C ILE A 349 20.37 20.94 -17.97
N THR A 350 19.80 20.07 -17.15
CA THR A 350 19.79 20.22 -15.70
C THR A 350 20.55 19.07 -15.07
N LYS A 351 21.72 19.35 -14.47
CA LYS A 351 22.53 18.37 -13.74
C LYS A 351 22.11 18.38 -12.27
N GLY A 352 21.52 17.28 -11.82
CA GLY A 352 21.24 17.01 -10.41
C GLY A 352 22.32 16.19 -9.73
N PRO A 353 22.14 15.81 -8.46
CA PRO A 353 23.16 15.08 -7.70
C PRO A 353 23.44 13.66 -8.24
N THR A 354 22.43 12.96 -8.73
CA THR A 354 22.55 11.56 -9.21
C THR A 354 22.14 11.37 -10.65
N ILE A 355 21.32 12.26 -11.20
CA ILE A 355 20.83 12.20 -12.58
C ILE A 355 20.97 13.55 -13.26
N THR A 356 21.18 13.52 -14.58
CA THR A 356 21.12 14.69 -15.45
C THR A 356 19.89 14.58 -16.33
N ARG A 357 19.10 15.65 -16.40
CA ARG A 357 17.95 15.77 -17.28
C ARG A 357 18.31 16.59 -18.51
N TYR A 358 18.11 15.97 -19.67
CA TYR A 358 18.25 16.60 -20.98
C TYR A 358 16.85 16.91 -21.51
N GLU A 359 16.53 18.15 -21.69
CA GLU A 359 15.26 18.56 -22.29
C GLU A 359 15.39 18.60 -23.80
N VAL A 360 14.38 18.10 -24.51
CA VAL A 360 14.29 18.19 -25.97
C VAL A 360 12.92 18.73 -26.37
N TYR A 361 12.85 19.55 -27.41
CA TYR A 361 11.63 20.09 -27.97
C TYR A 361 11.23 19.25 -29.18
N PRO A 362 10.17 18.44 -29.11
CA PRO A 362 9.67 17.72 -30.27
C PRO A 362 9.11 18.69 -31.31
N ALA A 363 9.36 18.41 -32.59
CA ALA A 363 8.75 19.16 -33.69
C ALA A 363 7.23 19.01 -33.69
N LYS A 364 6.51 19.99 -34.23
CA LYS A 364 5.05 19.96 -34.36
C LYS A 364 4.61 18.69 -35.11
N GLY A 365 3.64 17.94 -34.56
CA GLY A 365 3.13 16.68 -35.14
C GLY A 365 3.88 15.42 -34.70
N VAL A 366 4.98 15.53 -33.96
CA VAL A 366 5.63 14.37 -33.36
C VAL A 366 4.83 13.85 -32.16
N ARG A 367 4.43 12.58 -32.20
CA ARG A 367 3.77 11.93 -31.06
C ARG A 367 4.81 11.58 -30.00
N VAL A 368 4.58 12.03 -28.78
CA VAL A 368 5.45 11.82 -27.62
C VAL A 368 5.68 10.34 -27.33
N ASP A 369 4.65 9.50 -27.53
CA ASP A 369 4.74 8.04 -27.37
C ASP A 369 5.86 7.41 -28.22
N LYS A 370 6.16 7.97 -29.41
CA LYS A 370 7.27 7.48 -30.25
C LYS A 370 8.63 7.68 -29.57
N ILE A 371 8.82 8.79 -28.88
CA ILE A 371 10.06 9.08 -28.12
C ILE A 371 10.18 8.09 -26.96
N VAL A 372 9.10 7.86 -26.22
CA VAL A 372 9.07 6.92 -25.09
C VAL A 372 9.37 5.48 -25.55
N ALA A 373 8.91 5.10 -26.74
CA ALA A 373 9.18 3.77 -27.28
C ALA A 373 10.67 3.50 -27.59
N LEU A 374 11.46 4.56 -27.82
CA LEU A 374 12.91 4.49 -28.12
C LEU A 374 13.80 4.48 -26.88
N GLU A 375 13.24 4.31 -25.68
CA GLU A 375 13.97 4.29 -24.40
C GLU A 375 15.23 3.40 -24.45
N ARG A 376 15.09 2.19 -25.02
CA ARG A 376 16.21 1.23 -25.12
C ARG A 376 17.27 1.63 -26.13
N ASP A 377 16.86 2.23 -27.24
CA ASP A 377 17.78 2.69 -28.28
C ASP A 377 18.58 3.88 -27.83
N LEU A 378 17.95 4.81 -27.11
CA LEU A 378 18.60 5.94 -26.47
C LEU A 378 19.57 5.49 -25.38
N ALA A 379 19.18 4.49 -24.56
CA ALA A 379 20.06 3.90 -23.54
C ALA A 379 21.31 3.28 -24.18
N ARG A 380 21.14 2.54 -25.28
CA ARG A 380 22.26 1.96 -26.04
C ARG A 380 23.18 3.03 -26.62
N ALA A 381 22.61 4.08 -27.23
CA ALA A 381 23.40 5.15 -27.87
C ALA A 381 24.22 5.96 -26.88
N THR A 382 23.71 6.18 -25.66
CA THR A 382 24.39 6.90 -24.58
C THR A 382 25.19 6.01 -23.65
N SER A 383 25.23 4.68 -23.91
CA SER A 383 25.85 3.68 -23.02
C SER A 383 25.32 3.74 -21.57
N ALA A 384 24.10 4.22 -21.39
CA ALA A 384 23.47 4.32 -20.07
C ALA A 384 22.80 2.99 -19.69
N GLU A 385 22.95 2.57 -18.43
CA GLU A 385 22.33 1.35 -17.92
C GLU A 385 20.79 1.46 -17.94
N ARG A 386 20.28 2.64 -17.59
CA ARG A 386 18.84 2.95 -17.55
C ARG A 386 18.60 4.40 -17.92
N ILE A 387 17.51 4.64 -18.62
CA ILE A 387 17.00 5.97 -18.95
C ILE A 387 15.56 6.06 -18.44
N ASN A 388 15.17 7.24 -17.97
CA ASN A 388 13.78 7.57 -17.70
C ASN A 388 13.33 8.70 -18.62
N ILE A 389 12.19 8.56 -19.28
CA ILE A 389 11.66 9.56 -20.21
C ILE A 389 10.38 10.17 -19.60
N LEU A 390 10.43 11.46 -19.31
CA LEU A 390 9.28 12.26 -18.88
C LEU A 390 8.66 12.94 -20.09
N ALA A 391 7.48 12.48 -20.48
CA ALA A 391 6.89 12.90 -21.74
C ALA A 391 5.38 13.17 -21.61
N PRO A 392 4.96 14.46 -21.58
CA PRO A 392 5.77 15.70 -21.46
C PRO A 392 6.24 15.99 -20.03
N ILE A 393 7.18 16.95 -19.88
CA ILE A 393 7.49 17.51 -18.56
C ILE A 393 6.29 18.33 -18.08
N PRO A 394 5.75 18.08 -16.88
CA PRO A 394 4.61 18.82 -16.38
C PRO A 394 4.82 20.33 -16.33
N GLY A 395 3.98 21.10 -17.05
CA GLY A 395 4.07 22.54 -17.13
C GLY A 395 5.00 23.08 -18.24
N LYS A 396 5.65 22.18 -19.03
CA LYS A 396 6.47 22.52 -20.18
C LYS A 396 6.00 21.76 -21.44
N ASP A 397 6.34 22.26 -22.61
CA ASP A 397 6.12 21.62 -23.92
C ASP A 397 7.30 20.73 -24.34
N THR A 398 8.22 20.44 -23.41
CA THR A 398 9.41 19.66 -23.64
C THR A 398 9.25 18.22 -23.14
N VAL A 399 10.11 17.34 -23.68
CA VAL A 399 10.32 15.98 -23.20
C VAL A 399 11.65 15.94 -22.46
N GLY A 400 11.62 15.42 -21.22
CA GLY A 400 12.84 15.25 -20.41
C GLY A 400 13.38 13.83 -20.53
N ILE A 401 14.64 13.69 -20.88
CA ILE A 401 15.37 12.44 -20.90
C ILE A 401 16.35 12.45 -19.72
N GLU A 402 16.14 11.56 -18.75
CA GLU A 402 16.94 11.50 -17.52
C GLU A 402 17.93 10.35 -17.59
N LEU A 403 19.23 10.69 -17.49
CA LEU A 403 20.34 9.75 -17.45
C LEU A 403 21.03 9.78 -16.09
N ALA A 404 21.54 8.63 -15.65
CA ALA A 404 22.37 8.53 -14.46
C ALA A 404 23.71 9.27 -14.68
N ASN A 405 24.15 10.03 -13.68
CA ASN A 405 25.47 10.65 -13.70
C ASN A 405 26.55 9.58 -13.59
N THR A 406 27.63 9.74 -14.31
CA THR A 406 28.85 8.91 -14.20
C THR A 406 29.44 9.00 -12.80
N ARG A 407 29.45 10.21 -12.21
CA ARG A 407 29.84 10.47 -10.82
C ARG A 407 28.60 10.96 -10.06
N LYS A 408 28.15 10.17 -9.10
CA LYS A 408 27.00 10.49 -8.25
C LYS A 408 27.48 11.27 -7.02
N VAL A 409 26.80 12.36 -6.70
CA VAL A 409 27.06 13.17 -5.51
C VAL A 409 26.16 12.67 -4.38
N LYS A 410 26.73 12.37 -3.22
CA LYS A 410 25.99 12.00 -2.03
C LYS A 410 25.29 13.22 -1.44
N VAL A 411 24.02 13.07 -1.10
CA VAL A 411 23.22 14.09 -0.40
C VAL A 411 23.23 13.76 1.09
N THR A 412 24.01 14.48 1.90
CA THR A 412 24.15 14.18 3.34
C THR A 412 23.07 14.86 4.17
N LEU A 413 22.75 14.28 5.34
CA LEU A 413 21.77 14.86 6.27
C LEU A 413 22.25 16.23 6.78
N ARG A 414 23.52 16.37 7.09
CA ARG A 414 24.12 17.63 7.53
C ARG A 414 23.85 18.78 6.57
N GLU A 415 24.01 18.53 5.25
CA GLU A 415 23.74 19.52 4.21
C GLU A 415 22.29 20.01 4.21
N LEU A 416 21.34 19.09 4.38
CA LEU A 416 19.92 19.46 4.43
C LEU A 416 19.56 20.21 5.70
N LEU A 417 20.05 19.75 6.86
CA LEU A 417 19.75 20.38 8.16
C LEU A 417 20.39 21.76 8.32
N GLN A 418 21.44 22.06 7.55
CA GLN A 418 22.06 23.39 7.48
C GLN A 418 21.51 24.28 6.37
N SER A 419 20.56 23.77 5.54
CA SER A 419 19.98 24.55 4.44
C SER A 419 19.02 25.64 4.96
N GLN A 420 18.88 26.72 4.19
CA GLN A 420 17.88 27.77 4.48
C GLN A 420 16.46 27.21 4.47
N ASP A 421 16.16 26.30 3.54
CA ASP A 421 14.85 25.64 3.45
C ASP A 421 14.49 24.91 4.76
N TRP A 422 15.49 24.30 5.44
CA TRP A 422 15.27 23.64 6.73
C TRP A 422 14.99 24.66 7.86
N GLU A 423 15.72 25.76 7.93
CA GLU A 423 15.48 26.80 8.94
C GLU A 423 14.06 27.41 8.76
N GLU A 424 13.64 27.63 7.50
CA GLU A 424 12.26 28.05 7.24
C GLU A 424 11.23 27.00 7.63
N ALA A 425 11.51 25.72 7.37
CA ALA A 425 10.64 24.62 7.72
C ALA A 425 10.49 24.47 9.24
N LYS A 426 11.55 24.69 10.04
CA LYS A 426 11.47 24.67 11.50
C LYS A 426 10.41 25.63 12.06
N THR A 427 10.19 26.75 11.39
CA THR A 427 9.21 27.75 11.84
C THR A 427 7.80 27.50 11.29
N LYS A 428 7.69 26.97 10.06
CA LYS A 428 6.42 26.80 9.36
C LYS A 428 5.78 25.42 9.59
N SER A 429 6.60 24.37 9.72
CA SER A 429 6.15 22.97 9.81
C SER A 429 6.09 22.48 11.26
N LYS A 430 5.15 21.62 11.56
CA LYS A 430 4.97 21.04 12.89
C LYS A 430 5.92 19.87 13.13
N LEU A 431 6.08 18.98 12.14
CA LEU A 431 6.98 17.83 12.18
C LEU A 431 7.78 17.76 10.86
N PRO A 432 8.80 18.64 10.68
CA PRO A 432 9.59 18.66 9.45
C PRO A 432 10.45 17.41 9.32
N LEU A 433 10.50 16.86 8.10
CA LEU A 433 11.29 15.69 7.71
C LEU A 433 12.19 16.05 6.53
N ALA A 434 13.48 15.84 6.65
CA ALA A 434 14.43 16.01 5.56
C ALA A 434 14.39 14.79 4.63
N LEU A 435 13.80 14.91 3.44
CA LEU A 435 13.67 13.80 2.51
C LEU A 435 14.85 13.68 1.55
N GLY A 436 15.36 14.81 1.01
CA GLY A 436 16.42 14.79 0.01
C GLY A 436 16.44 16.02 -0.86
N LYS A 437 17.01 15.87 -2.07
CA LYS A 437 17.02 16.90 -3.11
C LYS A 437 16.36 16.42 -4.39
N ASP A 438 15.61 17.28 -5.05
CA ASP A 438 15.05 17.00 -6.37
C ASP A 438 16.10 17.08 -7.48
N VAL A 439 15.69 16.82 -8.72
CA VAL A 439 16.56 16.88 -9.91
C VAL A 439 17.12 18.29 -10.14
N TYR A 440 16.43 19.32 -9.64
CA TYR A 440 16.85 20.71 -9.75
C TYR A 440 17.75 21.14 -8.58
N GLY A 441 18.15 20.24 -7.69
CA GLY A 441 18.95 20.51 -6.50
C GLY A 441 18.19 21.20 -5.36
N LYS A 442 16.87 21.39 -5.51
CA LYS A 442 16.05 21.98 -4.47
C LYS A 442 15.85 20.98 -3.33
N THR A 443 16.01 21.45 -2.10
CA THR A 443 15.77 20.66 -0.89
C THR A 443 14.28 20.31 -0.76
N ILE A 444 13.98 19.04 -0.49
CA ILE A 444 12.63 18.56 -0.22
C ILE A 444 12.49 18.29 1.27
N ILE A 445 11.68 19.11 1.92
CA ILE A 445 11.31 18.96 3.31
C ILE A 445 9.81 18.73 3.36
N ALA A 446 9.40 17.64 3.98
CA ALA A 446 7.99 17.31 4.18
C ALA A 446 7.57 17.59 5.62
N ASP A 447 6.29 17.83 5.86
CA ASP A 447 5.72 17.97 7.19
C ASP A 447 4.81 16.78 7.50
N LEU A 448 5.25 15.91 8.43
CA LEU A 448 4.49 14.72 8.82
C LEU A 448 3.12 15.08 9.41
N ALA A 449 2.99 16.23 10.06
CA ALA A 449 1.69 16.67 10.58
C ALA A 449 0.70 17.06 9.47
N GLN A 450 1.19 17.54 8.31
CA GLN A 450 0.36 17.83 7.14
C GLN A 450 0.03 16.57 6.34
N MET A 451 0.99 15.65 6.18
CA MET A 451 0.82 14.39 5.47
C MET A 451 0.43 13.21 6.36
N PRO A 452 -0.24 13.37 7.46
CA PRO A 452 -0.42 12.66 8.71
C PRO A 452 0.25 11.29 8.83
N HIS A 453 0.35 10.55 7.75
CA HIS A 453 0.93 9.21 7.69
C HIS A 453 1.71 9.04 6.40
N LEU A 454 2.76 8.23 6.43
CA LEU A 454 3.69 8.02 5.33
C LEU A 454 3.89 6.53 5.06
N LEU A 455 3.79 6.14 3.80
CA LEU A 455 4.16 4.81 3.32
C LEU A 455 5.52 4.89 2.62
N VAL A 456 6.46 4.03 3.01
CA VAL A 456 7.80 3.93 2.42
C VAL A 456 8.00 2.51 1.89
N ALA A 457 8.24 2.34 0.60
CA ALA A 457 8.41 1.00 0.05
C ALA A 457 9.57 0.94 -0.96
N GLY A 458 10.23 -0.22 -1.05
CA GLY A 458 11.33 -0.45 -1.97
C GLY A 458 12.05 -1.76 -1.68
N THR A 459 12.77 -2.30 -2.67
CA THR A 459 13.55 -3.54 -2.50
C THR A 459 14.74 -3.36 -1.57
N THR A 460 15.30 -4.47 -1.08
CA THR A 460 16.52 -4.45 -0.27
C THR A 460 17.66 -3.77 -1.03
N GLY A 461 18.40 -2.88 -0.36
CA GLY A 461 19.48 -2.09 -0.96
C GLY A 461 19.04 -0.88 -1.79
N SER A 462 17.73 -0.61 -1.91
CA SER A 462 17.21 0.55 -2.65
C SER A 462 17.36 1.89 -1.92
N GLY A 463 17.58 1.88 -0.60
CA GLY A 463 17.71 3.06 0.26
C GLY A 463 16.60 3.25 1.28
N LYS A 464 15.66 2.28 1.42
CA LYS A 464 14.53 2.33 2.36
C LYS A 464 14.95 2.56 3.81
N SER A 465 15.86 1.74 4.31
CA SER A 465 16.31 1.78 5.72
C SER A 465 17.09 3.07 6.02
N VAL A 466 17.95 3.49 5.10
CA VAL A 466 18.65 4.78 5.19
C VAL A 466 17.66 5.95 5.24
N CYS A 467 16.60 5.91 4.44
CA CYS A 467 15.54 6.92 4.50
C CYS A 467 14.85 6.95 5.87
N ILE A 468 14.48 5.78 6.42
CA ILE A 468 13.84 5.72 7.74
C ILE A 468 14.76 6.30 8.81
N ASN A 469 16.05 5.94 8.79
CA ASN A 469 17.07 6.50 9.69
C ASN A 469 17.18 8.02 9.54
N ALA A 470 17.16 8.55 8.31
CA ALA A 470 17.17 9.98 8.04
C ALA A 470 15.92 10.70 8.58
N LEU A 471 14.73 10.08 8.48
CA LEU A 471 13.50 10.62 9.04
C LEU A 471 13.57 10.68 10.57
N VAL A 472 14.03 9.61 11.22
CA VAL A 472 14.23 9.55 12.68
C VAL A 472 15.22 10.61 13.13
N ALA A 473 16.41 10.65 12.49
CA ALA A 473 17.43 11.63 12.81
C ALA A 473 16.93 13.08 12.63
N SER A 474 16.21 13.38 11.53
CA SER A 474 15.60 14.71 11.32
C SER A 474 14.73 15.16 12.49
N MET A 475 13.98 14.22 13.07
CA MET A 475 13.13 14.50 14.22
C MET A 475 13.93 14.68 15.51
N ILE A 476 14.95 13.85 15.76
CA ILE A 476 15.81 13.93 16.95
C ILE A 476 16.59 15.24 16.99
N PHE A 477 17.08 15.73 15.84
CA PHE A 477 17.75 17.04 15.73
C PHE A 477 16.83 18.25 15.99
N ARG A 478 15.52 18.04 16.10
CA ARG A 478 14.54 19.12 16.21
C ARG A 478 13.74 19.09 17.50
N PHE A 479 13.45 17.92 18.05
CA PHE A 479 12.48 17.75 19.15
C PHE A 479 13.11 17.09 20.35
N THR A 480 12.72 17.59 21.53
CA THR A 480 13.05 16.95 22.81
C THR A 480 12.12 15.76 23.07
N PRO A 481 12.48 14.85 23.98
CA PRO A 481 11.60 13.75 24.41
C PRO A 481 10.26 14.19 25.01
N GLU A 482 10.12 15.44 25.47
CA GLU A 482 8.85 16.01 25.95
C GLU A 482 7.93 16.43 24.79
N GLU A 483 8.51 16.76 23.65
CA GLU A 483 7.77 17.23 22.48
C GLU A 483 7.41 16.09 21.52
N LEU A 484 8.26 15.04 21.47
CA LEU A 484 8.12 13.92 20.54
C LEU A 484 8.46 12.58 21.20
N ARG A 485 7.64 11.58 20.97
CA ARG A 485 7.84 10.21 21.41
C ARG A 485 7.77 9.25 20.23
N PHE A 486 8.53 8.15 20.30
CA PHE A 486 8.54 7.09 19.30
C PHE A 486 7.98 5.78 19.86
N ILE A 487 7.31 5.03 18.96
CA ILE A 487 7.04 3.61 19.10
C ILE A 487 7.62 2.94 17.85
N MET A 488 8.66 2.14 18.03
CA MET A 488 9.36 1.50 16.93
C MET A 488 9.04 0.00 16.90
N ILE A 489 8.75 -0.52 15.71
CA ILE A 489 8.35 -1.92 15.47
C ILE A 489 9.28 -2.52 14.43
N ASP A 490 10.12 -3.45 14.86
CA ASP A 490 11.10 -4.14 14.04
C ASP A 490 10.98 -5.67 14.21
N PRO A 491 10.11 -6.33 13.44
CA PRO A 491 9.91 -7.77 13.55
C PRO A 491 11.11 -8.61 13.10
N LYS A 492 12.07 -8.01 12.39
CA LYS A 492 13.29 -8.67 11.91
C LYS A 492 14.46 -8.59 12.89
N VAL A 493 14.39 -7.69 13.87
CA VAL A 493 15.45 -7.47 14.88
C VAL A 493 16.79 -7.07 14.23
N VAL A 494 16.76 -6.19 13.23
CA VAL A 494 17.95 -5.84 12.45
C VAL A 494 18.20 -4.33 12.41
N GLU A 495 17.19 -3.53 12.06
CA GLU A 495 17.40 -2.14 11.63
C GLU A 495 17.19 -1.11 12.74
N MET A 496 16.31 -1.40 13.73
CA MET A 496 15.91 -0.40 14.73
C MET A 496 16.45 -0.64 16.15
N GLN A 497 17.22 -1.72 16.37
CA GLN A 497 17.73 -2.06 17.70
C GLN A 497 18.70 -1.01 18.26
N VAL A 498 19.41 -0.29 17.39
CA VAL A 498 20.30 0.81 17.79
C VAL A 498 19.57 1.89 18.57
N TYR A 499 18.29 2.11 18.33
CA TYR A 499 17.49 3.16 18.96
C TYR A 499 16.99 2.81 20.37
N ASN A 500 17.24 1.62 20.90
CA ASN A 500 16.73 1.21 22.24
C ASN A 500 17.22 2.10 23.41
N SER A 501 18.32 2.81 23.23
CA SER A 501 18.85 3.76 24.23
C SER A 501 18.25 5.18 24.13
N LEU A 502 17.43 5.46 23.11
CA LEU A 502 16.84 6.79 22.94
C LEU A 502 15.80 7.12 24.02
N PRO A 503 15.91 8.28 24.67
CA PRO A 503 14.93 8.72 25.68
C PRO A 503 13.56 9.07 25.08
N HIS A 504 13.46 9.22 23.77
CA HIS A 504 12.22 9.44 23.02
C HIS A 504 11.31 8.21 22.95
N LEU A 505 11.79 7.00 23.24
CA LEU A 505 10.98 5.80 23.16
C LEU A 505 9.92 5.77 24.28
N VAL A 506 8.67 5.42 23.92
CA VAL A 506 7.59 5.12 24.88
C VAL A 506 7.80 3.75 25.47
N ILE A 507 8.21 2.79 24.67
CA ILE A 507 8.51 1.40 25.01
C ILE A 507 9.75 0.96 24.22
N PRO A 508 10.54 0.00 24.70
CA PRO A 508 11.62 -0.58 23.90
C PRO A 508 11.13 -1.06 22.54
N VAL A 509 12.03 -1.11 21.54
CA VAL A 509 11.69 -1.55 20.17
C VAL A 509 10.97 -2.89 20.19
N VAL A 510 9.77 -2.93 19.60
CA VAL A 510 8.90 -4.10 19.64
C VAL A 510 9.29 -5.06 18.53
N THR A 511 9.75 -6.25 18.90
CA THR A 511 10.24 -7.27 17.95
C THR A 511 9.30 -8.46 17.82
N ASP A 512 8.48 -8.75 18.84
CA ASP A 512 7.55 -9.86 18.84
C ASP A 512 6.22 -9.46 18.16
N PRO A 513 5.79 -10.14 17.08
CA PRO A 513 4.53 -9.85 16.39
C PRO A 513 3.28 -9.83 17.28
N LYS A 514 3.28 -10.62 18.36
CA LYS A 514 2.17 -10.62 19.33
C LYS A 514 2.14 -9.33 20.15
N LYS A 515 3.31 -8.82 20.53
CA LYS A 515 3.45 -7.55 21.25
C LYS A 515 3.14 -6.35 20.37
N VAL A 516 3.34 -6.46 19.04
CA VAL A 516 2.97 -5.40 18.09
C VAL A 516 1.48 -5.08 18.15
N LEU A 517 0.61 -6.10 18.19
CA LEU A 517 -0.83 -5.85 18.32
C LEU A 517 -1.19 -5.15 19.64
N LEU A 518 -0.49 -5.45 20.72
CA LEU A 518 -0.66 -4.75 22.00
C LEU A 518 -0.21 -3.30 21.90
N ALA A 519 0.93 -3.04 21.27
CA ALA A 519 1.43 -1.68 21.03
C ALA A 519 0.44 -0.86 20.17
N LEU A 520 -0.08 -1.42 19.08
CA LEU A 520 -1.08 -0.74 18.24
C LEU A 520 -2.40 -0.49 18.99
N ARG A 521 -2.84 -1.40 19.85
CA ARG A 521 -4.01 -1.19 20.72
C ARG A 521 -3.76 -0.06 21.71
N TRP A 522 -2.60 -0.05 22.36
CA TRP A 522 -2.22 1.05 23.25
C TRP A 522 -2.25 2.41 22.54
N VAL A 523 -1.79 2.48 21.29
CA VAL A 523 -1.87 3.71 20.47
C VAL A 523 -3.32 4.15 20.27
N ILE A 524 -4.24 3.20 20.00
CA ILE A 524 -5.67 3.50 19.84
C ILE A 524 -6.26 4.01 21.17
N ASP A 525 -5.93 3.37 22.27
CA ASP A 525 -6.41 3.77 23.60
C ASP A 525 -5.88 5.16 23.99
N GLU A 526 -4.59 5.44 23.72
CA GLU A 526 -3.99 6.76 23.92
C GLU A 526 -4.65 7.84 23.05
N MET A 527 -4.92 7.52 21.79
CA MET A 527 -5.67 8.41 20.89
C MET A 527 -7.06 8.74 21.44
N GLU A 528 -7.81 7.76 21.91
CA GLU A 528 -9.14 7.96 22.51
C GLU A 528 -9.06 8.76 23.83
N LYS A 529 -8.05 8.51 24.65
CA LYS A 529 -7.76 9.28 25.85
C LYS A 529 -7.50 10.75 25.52
N ARG A 530 -6.68 11.02 24.50
CA ARG A 530 -6.40 12.40 24.04
C ARG A 530 -7.66 13.11 23.57
N TYR A 531 -8.56 12.43 22.84
CA TYR A 531 -9.84 13.00 22.43
C TYR A 531 -10.73 13.36 23.62
N LYS A 532 -10.77 12.52 24.68
CA LYS A 532 -11.51 12.83 25.91
C LYS A 532 -10.92 14.09 26.60
N ILE A 533 -9.59 14.18 26.68
CA ILE A 533 -8.90 15.35 27.24
C ILE A 533 -9.17 16.61 26.41
N PHE A 534 -9.14 16.52 25.06
CA PHE A 534 -9.45 17.65 24.18
C PHE A 534 -10.89 18.14 24.36
N ALA A 535 -11.84 17.23 24.53
CA ALA A 535 -13.23 17.57 24.81
C ALA A 535 -13.38 18.32 26.14
N GLN A 536 -12.69 17.85 27.20
CA GLN A 536 -12.69 18.51 28.51
C GLN A 536 -11.99 19.88 28.48
N ALA A 537 -10.91 20.00 27.67
CA ALA A 537 -10.16 21.24 27.51
C ALA A 537 -10.81 22.23 26.51
N GLY A 538 -11.90 21.85 25.82
CA GLY A 538 -12.58 22.69 24.84
C GLY A 538 -11.76 22.93 23.56
N VAL A 539 -10.81 22.05 23.22
CA VAL A 539 -9.92 22.18 22.05
C VAL A 539 -10.18 21.06 21.03
N ARG A 540 -9.77 21.26 19.76
CA ARG A 540 -10.06 20.31 18.68
C ARG A 540 -8.86 19.45 18.27
N ASN A 541 -7.63 19.82 18.64
CA ASN A 541 -6.42 19.15 18.19
C ASN A 541 -5.24 19.46 19.14
N ILE A 542 -4.16 18.68 18.98
CA ILE A 542 -2.94 18.81 19.78
C ILE A 542 -2.29 20.19 19.68
N THR A 543 -2.33 20.84 18.52
CA THR A 543 -1.74 22.17 18.32
C THR A 543 -2.45 23.21 19.18
N SER A 544 -3.79 23.21 19.14
CA SER A 544 -4.60 24.10 19.99
C SER A 544 -4.47 23.74 21.47
N PHE A 545 -4.28 22.45 21.78
CA PHE A 545 -4.05 21.98 23.15
C PHE A 545 -2.73 22.50 23.72
N ASN A 546 -1.62 22.32 22.97
CA ASN A 546 -0.28 22.77 23.40
C ASN A 546 -0.10 24.30 23.31
N GLY A 547 -0.94 25.00 22.53
CA GLY A 547 -0.96 26.47 22.46
C GLY A 547 -1.78 27.15 23.56
N ARG A 548 -2.36 26.40 24.49
CA ARG A 548 -3.07 26.98 25.64
C ARG A 548 -2.10 27.71 26.58
N PRO A 549 -2.51 28.82 27.19
CA PRO A 549 -1.72 29.39 28.26
C PRO A 549 -1.56 28.37 29.38
N PRO A 550 -0.36 28.21 29.96
CA PRO A 550 -0.14 27.31 31.10
C PRO A 550 -1.11 27.68 32.23
N LYS A 551 -1.64 26.67 32.90
CA LYS A 551 -2.42 26.92 34.12
C LYS A 551 -1.52 27.65 35.10
N LYS A 552 -1.89 28.89 35.50
CA LYS A 552 -1.17 29.63 36.50
C LYS A 552 -1.10 28.79 37.75
N THR A 553 0.10 28.65 38.30
CA THR A 553 0.31 27.95 39.57
C THR A 553 -0.43 28.68 40.69
N GLN A 554 -0.80 27.98 41.77
CA GLN A 554 -1.51 28.58 42.89
C GLN A 554 -0.74 29.80 43.44
N LYS A 555 0.61 29.77 43.40
CA LYS A 555 1.47 30.90 43.76
C LYS A 555 1.28 32.11 42.86
N GLU A 556 1.33 31.92 41.55
CA GLU A 556 1.15 33.01 40.54
C GLU A 556 -0.28 33.59 40.56
N LEU A 557 -1.26 32.75 40.89
CA LEU A 557 -2.63 33.21 41.10
C LEU A 557 -2.78 33.99 42.38
N ASP A 558 -2.07 33.62 43.44
CA ASP A 558 -2.06 34.32 44.70
C ASP A 558 -1.28 35.65 44.59
N GLU A 559 -0.16 35.68 43.84
CA GLU A 559 0.60 36.91 43.53
C GLU A 559 -0.20 37.87 42.66
N ALA A 560 -0.87 37.39 41.60
CA ALA A 560 -1.74 38.19 40.76
C ALA A 560 -2.97 38.73 41.53
N ALA A 561 -3.48 37.99 42.51
CA ALA A 561 -4.55 38.46 43.39
C ALA A 561 -4.07 39.55 44.36
N LEU A 562 -2.85 39.45 44.85
CA LEU A 562 -2.20 40.48 45.69
C LEU A 562 -1.97 41.75 44.89
N GLU A 563 -1.48 41.67 43.64
CA GLU A 563 -1.32 42.81 42.77
C GLU A 563 -2.66 43.47 42.38
N ALA A 564 -3.75 42.70 42.27
CA ALA A 564 -5.10 43.18 42.04
C ALA A 564 -5.81 43.70 43.32
N GLY A 565 -5.11 43.73 44.50
CA GLY A 565 -5.65 44.19 45.77
C GLY A 565 -6.67 43.23 46.39
N VAL A 566 -6.74 41.98 45.97
CA VAL A 566 -7.63 40.96 46.54
C VAL A 566 -6.82 39.98 47.37
N SER A 567 -7.17 39.84 48.67
CA SER A 567 -6.45 38.88 49.51
C SER A 567 -6.64 37.43 48.96
N PRO A 568 -5.57 36.60 48.95
CA PRO A 568 -5.64 35.21 48.50
C PRO A 568 -6.73 34.38 49.19
N ALA A 569 -6.99 34.67 50.44
CA ALA A 569 -8.06 34.03 51.22
C ALA A 569 -9.47 34.36 50.68
N ARG A 570 -9.69 35.61 50.27
CA ARG A 570 -10.99 36.06 49.71
C ARG A 570 -11.25 35.48 48.31
N ARG A 571 -10.19 35.33 47.52
CA ARG A 571 -10.26 34.64 46.22
C ARG A 571 -10.60 33.15 46.38
N ARG A 572 -9.90 32.45 47.28
CA ARG A 572 -10.18 31.03 47.56
C ARG A 572 -11.58 30.80 48.10
N ALA A 573 -12.07 31.72 48.95
CA ALA A 573 -13.44 31.67 49.43
C ALA A 573 -14.47 31.90 48.30
N ALA A 574 -14.21 32.80 47.35
CA ALA A 574 -15.06 33.02 46.19
C ALA A 574 -15.04 31.82 45.20
N GLU A 575 -13.88 31.22 44.97
CA GLU A 575 -13.74 29.97 44.18
C GLU A 575 -14.46 28.80 44.86
N THR A 576 -14.36 28.66 46.18
CA THR A 576 -15.08 27.62 46.92
C THR A 576 -16.59 27.86 46.93
N ALA A 577 -17.05 29.11 46.99
CA ALA A 577 -18.48 29.44 46.88
C ALA A 577 -19.03 29.18 45.50
N ALA A 578 -18.28 29.54 44.43
CA ALA A 578 -18.66 29.22 43.04
C ALA A 578 -18.65 27.71 42.74
N ALA A 579 -17.75 26.96 43.39
CA ALA A 579 -17.71 25.50 43.28
C ALA A 579 -18.86 24.82 44.07
N THR A 580 -19.44 25.48 45.05
CA THR A 580 -20.55 24.94 45.87
C THR A 580 -21.91 25.15 45.20
N GLU A 581 -22.04 26.14 44.29
CA GLU A 581 -23.22 26.33 43.43
C GLU A 581 -23.23 25.41 42.19
N ALA A 582 -22.06 24.89 41.77
CA ALA A 582 -21.99 23.85 40.72
C ALA A 582 -22.09 22.49 41.43
N GLU A 583 -23.12 21.71 41.05
CA GLU A 583 -23.49 20.35 41.49
C GLU A 583 -22.36 19.57 42.18
N ILE A 584 -22.65 18.96 43.34
CA ILE A 584 -21.79 18.03 44.05
C ILE A 584 -21.29 16.95 43.12
N LYS A 585 -20.17 17.19 42.46
CA LYS A 585 -19.44 16.16 41.74
C LYS A 585 -18.74 15.28 42.75
N VAL A 586 -19.33 14.10 42.95
CA VAL A 586 -18.62 13.00 43.61
C VAL A 586 -17.34 12.77 42.84
N PRO A 587 -16.14 12.83 43.43
CA PRO A 587 -14.89 12.50 42.75
C PRO A 587 -15.00 11.07 42.26
N ARG A 588 -15.11 10.89 40.94
CA ARG A 588 -15.00 9.55 40.32
C ARG A 588 -13.52 9.27 40.19
N GLU A 589 -13.09 8.05 40.50
CA GLU A 589 -11.72 7.56 40.36
C GLU A 589 -11.13 7.69 38.97
N ASP A 590 -11.91 8.16 37.99
CA ASP A 590 -11.58 8.35 36.58
C ASP A 590 -11.34 9.83 36.18
N GLU A 591 -11.04 10.73 37.07
CA GLU A 591 -10.71 12.11 36.69
C GLU A 591 -9.40 12.12 35.90
N LEU A 592 -9.53 12.26 34.56
CA LEU A 592 -8.41 12.36 33.65
C LEU A 592 -7.57 13.59 33.98
N ILE A 593 -6.35 13.37 34.48
CA ILE A 593 -5.39 14.45 34.71
C ILE A 593 -5.09 15.10 33.37
N ILE A 594 -5.42 16.39 33.22
CA ILE A 594 -5.15 17.16 32.00
C ILE A 594 -3.71 17.69 32.10
N PRO A 595 -2.76 17.17 31.28
CA PRO A 595 -1.39 17.66 31.30
C PRO A 595 -1.29 19.06 30.68
N ASP A 596 -0.23 19.80 30.97
CA ASP A 596 -0.01 21.11 30.36
C ASP A 596 0.32 21.02 28.89
N ARG A 597 1.15 20.09 28.48
CA ARG A 597 1.51 19.77 27.08
C ARG A 597 1.40 18.28 26.80
N MET A 598 1.23 17.92 25.53
CA MET A 598 1.24 16.54 25.05
C MET A 598 2.30 16.38 23.97
N PRO A 599 3.15 15.34 24.03
CA PRO A 599 4.07 15.03 22.95
C PRO A 599 3.34 14.55 21.69
N TYR A 600 3.92 14.83 20.54
CA TYR A 600 3.60 14.07 19.33
C TYR A 600 4.06 12.63 19.49
N ILE A 601 3.35 11.68 18.90
CA ILE A 601 3.75 10.27 18.89
C ILE A 601 3.93 9.84 17.45
N VAL A 602 5.10 9.31 17.11
CA VAL A 602 5.38 8.75 15.80
C VAL A 602 5.61 7.24 15.93
N ILE A 603 4.77 6.48 15.26
CA ILE A 603 4.88 5.03 15.18
C ILE A 603 5.62 4.69 13.90
N ILE A 604 6.66 3.87 13.98
CA ILE A 604 7.47 3.46 12.84
C ILE A 604 7.42 1.94 12.74
N ILE A 605 6.95 1.43 11.60
CA ILE A 605 6.91 0.00 11.29
C ILE A 605 7.93 -0.25 10.17
N ASP A 606 9.00 -0.99 10.44
CA ASP A 606 10.06 -1.27 9.48
C ASP A 606 9.62 -2.23 8.36
N GLU A 607 8.90 -3.30 8.72
CA GLU A 607 8.45 -4.28 7.74
C GLU A 607 6.99 -4.69 7.98
N LEU A 608 6.09 -4.09 7.20
CA LEU A 608 4.67 -4.40 7.28
C LEU A 608 4.36 -5.83 6.82
N ALA A 609 5.11 -6.38 5.86
CA ALA A 609 4.83 -7.69 5.30
C ALA A 609 4.87 -8.80 6.35
N ASP A 610 5.78 -8.72 7.33
CA ASP A 610 5.92 -9.73 8.38
C ASP A 610 4.71 -9.70 9.34
N LEU A 611 4.17 -8.53 9.61
CA LEU A 611 2.95 -8.35 10.41
C LEU A 611 1.72 -8.86 9.68
N MET A 612 1.62 -8.57 8.38
CA MET A 612 0.51 -9.04 7.52
C MET A 612 0.52 -10.56 7.31
N GLN A 613 1.66 -11.23 7.47
CA GLN A 613 1.70 -12.69 7.46
C GLN A 613 1.19 -13.33 8.76
N THR A 614 1.32 -12.61 9.89
CA THR A 614 0.99 -13.14 11.22
C THR A 614 -0.47 -12.91 11.58
N ALA A 615 -0.96 -11.68 11.43
CA ALA A 615 -2.31 -11.27 11.82
C ALA A 615 -2.87 -10.18 10.88
N PRO A 616 -3.14 -10.48 9.60
CA PRO A 616 -3.46 -9.48 8.59
C PRO A 616 -4.70 -8.65 8.93
N ALA A 617 -5.77 -9.28 9.41
CA ALA A 617 -7.03 -8.59 9.70
C ALA A 617 -6.93 -7.63 10.89
N ASP A 618 -6.20 -8.02 11.94
CA ASP A 618 -6.05 -7.22 13.16
C ASP A 618 -5.12 -6.02 12.89
N VAL A 619 -4.00 -6.26 12.19
CA VAL A 619 -3.03 -5.21 11.81
C VAL A 619 -3.68 -4.21 10.86
N GLU A 620 -4.36 -4.66 9.81
CA GLU A 620 -5.05 -3.78 8.85
C GLU A 620 -6.12 -2.92 9.55
N SER A 621 -6.93 -3.53 10.43
CA SER A 621 -7.96 -2.83 11.20
C SER A 621 -7.35 -1.76 12.13
N ALA A 622 -6.26 -2.09 12.84
CA ALA A 622 -5.58 -1.15 13.73
C ALA A 622 -4.97 0.02 12.94
N ILE A 623 -4.24 -0.26 11.85
CA ILE A 623 -3.68 0.77 10.97
C ILE A 623 -4.79 1.66 10.42
N ALA A 624 -5.89 1.08 9.91
CA ALA A 624 -7.01 1.85 9.38
C ALA A 624 -7.60 2.80 10.43
N ARG A 625 -7.83 2.33 11.65
CA ARG A 625 -8.38 3.14 12.75
C ARG A 625 -7.44 4.28 13.15
N ILE A 626 -6.14 4.00 13.29
CA ILE A 626 -5.13 5.00 13.60
C ILE A 626 -5.10 6.05 12.47
N THR A 627 -4.99 5.63 11.22
CA THR A 627 -4.83 6.56 10.08
C THR A 627 -6.06 7.41 9.81
N GLN A 628 -7.25 6.95 10.17
CA GLN A 628 -8.49 7.73 10.04
C GLN A 628 -8.66 8.80 11.11
N MET A 629 -8.19 8.56 12.32
CA MET A 629 -8.55 9.41 13.46
C MET A 629 -7.35 10.08 14.14
N ALA A 630 -6.13 9.56 14.04
CA ALA A 630 -5.03 9.97 14.91
C ALA A 630 -4.40 11.34 14.60
N ARG A 631 -4.65 11.92 13.41
CA ARG A 631 -4.07 13.21 12.99
C ARG A 631 -4.31 14.34 13.99
N ALA A 632 -5.54 14.51 14.43
CA ALA A 632 -5.87 15.59 15.37
C ALA A 632 -5.29 15.34 16.77
N ALA A 633 -5.10 14.07 17.14
CA ALA A 633 -4.46 13.67 18.40
C ALA A 633 -2.93 13.83 18.39
N GLY A 634 -2.31 14.21 17.27
CA GLY A 634 -0.87 14.33 17.12
C GLY A 634 -0.14 12.99 17.13
N ILE A 635 -0.79 11.97 16.55
CA ILE A 635 -0.24 10.63 16.43
C ILE A 635 -0.08 10.31 14.95
N HIS A 636 1.12 9.95 14.55
CA HIS A 636 1.51 9.77 13.15
C HIS A 636 2.12 8.39 12.93
N LEU A 637 1.94 7.85 11.73
CA LEU A 637 2.39 6.51 11.37
C LEU A 637 3.28 6.56 10.14
N ILE A 638 4.48 5.99 10.23
CA ILE A 638 5.39 5.71 9.13
C ILE A 638 5.40 4.20 8.95
N VAL A 639 4.92 3.73 7.82
CA VAL A 639 4.86 2.30 7.49
C VAL A 639 5.84 2.00 6.39
N ALA A 640 6.75 1.07 6.63
CA ALA A 640 7.69 0.64 5.61
C ALA A 640 7.51 -0.82 5.23
N THR A 641 7.91 -1.17 4.00
CA THR A 641 7.96 -2.56 3.52
C THR A 641 8.98 -2.73 2.40
N GLN A 642 9.68 -3.87 2.42
CA GLN A 642 10.55 -4.32 1.33
C GLN A 642 9.79 -5.20 0.32
N THR A 643 8.54 -5.57 0.64
CA THR A 643 7.72 -6.47 -0.16
C THR A 643 6.44 -5.76 -0.61
N PRO A 644 6.48 -4.94 -1.68
CA PRO A 644 5.35 -4.15 -2.13
C PRO A 644 4.32 -4.98 -2.92
N ARG A 645 3.67 -5.93 -2.24
CA ARG A 645 2.62 -6.78 -2.82
C ARG A 645 1.24 -6.27 -2.42
N ALA A 646 0.23 -6.58 -3.24
CA ALA A 646 -1.14 -6.12 -3.03
C ALA A 646 -1.81 -6.71 -1.76
N ASP A 647 -1.32 -7.85 -1.26
CA ASP A 647 -1.74 -8.46 0.01
C ASP A 647 -1.05 -7.85 1.24
N VAL A 648 0.00 -7.06 1.04
CA VAL A 648 0.73 -6.29 2.06
C VAL A 648 0.24 -4.85 2.08
N ILE A 649 0.33 -4.16 0.93
CA ILE A 649 -0.17 -2.79 0.75
C ILE A 649 -1.60 -2.86 0.20
N THR A 650 -2.55 -3.09 1.09
CA THR A 650 -3.96 -3.29 0.72
C THR A 650 -4.63 -1.97 0.29
N GLY A 651 -5.79 -2.09 -0.36
CA GLY A 651 -6.59 -0.93 -0.73
C GLY A 651 -7.01 -0.06 0.47
N VAL A 652 -7.21 -0.68 1.64
CA VAL A 652 -7.57 0.03 2.90
C VAL A 652 -6.39 0.87 3.39
N ILE A 653 -5.18 0.32 3.38
CA ILE A 653 -3.96 1.03 3.77
C ILE A 653 -3.71 2.20 2.83
N LYS A 654 -3.79 1.97 1.50
CA LYS A 654 -3.58 3.02 0.50
C LYS A 654 -4.59 4.16 0.56
N ALA A 655 -5.85 3.85 0.86
CA ALA A 655 -6.91 4.86 0.98
C ALA A 655 -6.69 5.82 2.16
N ASN A 656 -6.02 5.35 3.21
CA ASN A 656 -5.82 6.09 4.45
C ASN A 656 -4.41 6.69 4.60
N ILE A 657 -3.44 6.25 3.77
CA ILE A 657 -2.08 6.80 3.73
C ILE A 657 -1.83 7.42 2.34
N PRO A 658 -2.14 8.70 2.15
CA PRO A 658 -2.04 9.37 0.86
C PRO A 658 -0.60 9.70 0.45
N SER A 659 0.30 9.93 1.42
CA SER A 659 1.70 10.28 1.16
C SER A 659 2.54 9.02 1.05
N ARG A 660 3.33 8.93 -0.04
CA ARG A 660 4.06 7.71 -0.33
C ARG A 660 5.44 8.02 -0.88
N ILE A 661 6.41 7.22 -0.47
CA ILE A 661 7.77 7.20 -1.03
C ILE A 661 8.01 5.82 -1.60
N ALA A 662 8.35 5.76 -2.88
CA ALA A 662 8.79 4.54 -3.53
C ALA A 662 10.26 4.65 -3.90
N PHE A 663 11.08 3.78 -3.38
CA PHE A 663 12.42 3.49 -3.86
C PHE A 663 12.36 2.50 -5.01
N GLN A 664 13.52 2.11 -5.55
CA GLN A 664 13.59 1.14 -6.63
C GLN A 664 12.86 -0.15 -6.30
N VAL A 665 12.06 -0.64 -7.27
CA VAL A 665 11.34 -1.91 -7.19
C VAL A 665 11.66 -2.78 -8.41
N ALA A 666 11.37 -4.09 -8.29
CA ALA A 666 11.70 -5.05 -9.33
C ALA A 666 10.79 -4.97 -10.56
N SER A 667 9.54 -4.57 -10.39
CA SER A 667 8.55 -4.60 -11.47
C SER A 667 7.65 -3.36 -11.54
N LYS A 668 7.05 -3.14 -12.72
CA LYS A 668 6.00 -2.12 -12.92
C LYS A 668 4.76 -2.36 -12.05
N ILE A 669 4.48 -3.64 -11.75
CA ILE A 669 3.34 -4.02 -10.90
C ILE A 669 3.59 -3.52 -9.48
N ASP A 670 4.79 -3.71 -8.94
CA ASP A 670 5.17 -3.24 -7.61
C ASP A 670 5.10 -1.72 -7.51
N SER A 671 5.55 -1.00 -8.56
CA SER A 671 5.40 0.46 -8.64
C SER A 671 3.93 0.89 -8.52
N ARG A 672 3.03 0.21 -9.24
CA ARG A 672 1.58 0.49 -9.18
C ARG A 672 0.97 0.14 -7.83
N VAL A 673 1.46 -0.90 -7.17
CA VAL A 673 0.99 -1.25 -5.82
C VAL A 673 1.30 -0.13 -4.83
N ILE A 674 2.46 0.53 -4.94
CA ILE A 674 2.86 1.61 -4.05
C ILE A 674 2.22 2.94 -4.47
N LEU A 675 2.45 3.37 -5.72
CA LEU A 675 2.19 4.74 -6.19
C LEU A 675 0.89 4.89 -6.98
N ASP A 676 0.23 3.79 -7.35
CA ASP A 676 -0.84 3.72 -8.35
C ASP A 676 -0.38 4.13 -9.78
N GLU A 677 0.93 4.39 -9.96
CA GLU A 677 1.60 4.77 -11.20
C GLU A 677 2.87 3.95 -11.44
N ASN A 678 3.36 3.94 -12.69
CA ASN A 678 4.64 3.34 -13.04
C ASN A 678 5.78 4.33 -12.75
N GLY A 679 7.02 3.83 -12.63
CA GLY A 679 8.22 4.67 -12.56
C GLY A 679 9.21 4.22 -11.50
N ALA A 680 8.78 3.60 -10.40
CA ALA A 680 9.69 3.10 -9.38
C ALA A 680 10.57 1.92 -9.87
N ASP A 681 10.14 1.22 -10.92
CA ASP A 681 10.91 0.19 -11.62
C ASP A 681 12.10 0.76 -12.42
N ARG A 682 12.11 2.07 -12.68
CA ARG A 682 13.14 2.78 -13.45
C ARG A 682 14.14 3.54 -12.59
N LEU A 683 13.95 3.53 -11.28
CA LEU A 683 14.86 4.17 -10.34
C LEU A 683 16.21 3.46 -10.31
N LEU A 684 17.26 4.22 -9.94
CA LEU A 684 18.65 3.76 -9.97
C LEU A 684 19.06 3.00 -8.69
N GLY A 685 18.20 2.99 -7.65
CA GLY A 685 18.57 2.49 -6.31
C GLY A 685 19.42 3.51 -5.53
N GLN A 686 20.01 3.07 -4.41
CA GLN A 686 20.89 3.89 -3.57
C GLN A 686 20.28 5.25 -3.17
N GLY A 687 19.01 5.26 -2.80
CA GLY A 687 18.30 6.46 -2.35
C GLY A 687 17.58 7.24 -3.45
N ASP A 688 17.65 6.84 -4.73
CA ASP A 688 16.80 7.41 -5.79
C ASP A 688 15.36 7.02 -5.54
N MET A 689 14.46 7.98 -5.42
CA MET A 689 13.08 7.77 -4.99
C MET A 689 12.07 8.59 -5.78
N LEU A 690 10.82 8.12 -5.75
CA LEU A 690 9.63 8.88 -6.16
C LEU A 690 8.80 9.21 -4.92
N TYR A 691 8.59 10.48 -4.68
CA TYR A 691 7.77 10.99 -3.59
C TYR A 691 6.43 11.49 -4.11
N LEU A 692 5.34 11.02 -3.50
CA LEU A 692 3.97 11.47 -3.74
C LEU A 692 3.51 12.31 -2.53
N PRO A 693 3.44 13.64 -2.67
CA PRO A 693 2.90 14.52 -1.63
C PRO A 693 1.39 14.34 -1.42
N PRO A 694 0.85 14.68 -0.22
CA PRO A 694 -0.55 14.38 0.13
C PRO A 694 -1.60 15.15 -0.69
N SER A 695 -1.26 16.31 -1.21
CA SER A 695 -2.22 17.21 -1.88
C SER A 695 -2.16 17.18 -3.39
N THR A 696 -1.28 16.39 -3.97
CA THR A 696 -1.07 16.31 -5.42
C THR A 696 -1.03 14.88 -5.90
N SER A 697 -1.39 14.66 -7.17
CA SER A 697 -1.15 13.39 -7.86
C SER A 697 0.20 13.38 -8.60
N ARG A 698 1.03 14.44 -8.44
CA ARG A 698 2.29 14.58 -9.17
C ARG A 698 3.43 13.95 -8.39
N LEU A 699 4.08 12.96 -8.98
CA LEU A 699 5.30 12.36 -8.44
C LEU A 699 6.50 13.31 -8.57
N ILE A 700 7.27 13.40 -7.50
CA ILE A 700 8.52 14.15 -7.45
C ILE A 700 9.66 13.13 -7.37
N ARG A 701 10.56 13.14 -8.37
CA ARG A 701 11.77 12.33 -8.29
C ARG A 701 12.82 13.07 -7.49
N ALA A 702 13.44 12.37 -6.56
CA ALA A 702 14.43 12.96 -5.67
C ALA A 702 15.52 11.95 -5.30
N GLN A 703 16.70 12.47 -4.95
CA GLN A 703 17.74 11.71 -4.28
C GLN A 703 17.54 11.84 -2.77
N GLY A 704 17.29 10.72 -2.11
CA GLY A 704 17.14 10.62 -0.66
C GLY A 704 18.43 10.95 0.07
N VAL A 705 18.28 11.41 1.29
CA VAL A 705 19.38 11.73 2.21
C VAL A 705 20.15 10.47 2.59
N LEU A 706 21.47 10.57 2.59
CA LEU A 706 22.35 9.54 3.14
C LEU A 706 22.65 9.87 4.61
N VAL A 707 22.45 8.89 5.46
CA VAL A 707 22.92 8.84 6.85
C VAL A 707 23.60 7.50 7.03
N THR A 708 24.81 7.50 7.57
CA THR A 708 25.59 6.28 7.82
C THR A 708 25.21 5.65 9.16
N ASP A 709 25.49 4.35 9.31
CA ASP A 709 25.22 3.65 10.56
C ASP A 709 26.10 4.22 11.71
N GLU A 710 27.33 4.68 11.39
CA GLU A 710 28.20 5.33 12.36
C GLU A 710 27.64 6.67 12.84
N GLU A 711 27.04 7.47 11.95
CA GLU A 711 26.35 8.71 12.33
C GLU A 711 25.16 8.43 13.26
N ILE A 712 24.39 7.35 12.98
CA ILE A 712 23.28 6.96 13.85
C ILE A 712 23.79 6.51 15.21
N HIS A 713 24.86 5.72 15.28
CA HIS A 713 25.46 5.33 16.56
C HIS A 713 25.89 6.54 17.38
N ARG A 714 26.63 7.48 16.78
CA ARG A 714 27.05 8.73 17.45
C ARG A 714 25.86 9.58 17.93
N LEU A 715 24.75 9.53 17.18
CA LEU A 715 23.55 10.29 17.53
C LEU A 715 22.80 9.67 18.70
N VAL A 716 22.85 8.35 18.85
CA VAL A 716 22.10 7.61 19.88
C VAL A 716 22.90 7.47 21.17
N GLU A 717 24.25 7.42 21.12
CA GLU A 717 25.16 7.47 22.28
C GLU A 717 25.16 8.86 22.96
#